data_ae9a4dbe0e4e3744046e8078f2e928ed
#
_entry.id   ae9a4dbe0e4e3744046e8078f2e928ed
#
_cell.length_a   1.000
_cell.length_b   1.000
_cell.length_c   1.000
_cell.angle_alpha   90.00
_cell.angle_beta   90.00
_cell.angle_gamma   90.00
#
_symmetry.space_group_name_H-M   'P 1'
#
loop_
_entity.id
_entity.type
_entity.pdbx_description
1 polymer ?
#
loop_
_entity_poly.entity_id
_entity_poly.type
_entity_poly.pdbx_seq_one_letter_code
_entity_poly.pdbx_strand_id
1 'polypeptide(L)'
;MYIEAQTHAKNQTMDVEEALEFVDQLIYVKTGKHLNDLEREVFSGSWQGHTYEKMYPINPEYVEKDVGYKLWKKLSNVLGEKVTKKSLRGAIERAKKQIKIFISHRSQEPDLTLAEKFCEALKAAGHQAFMATVGVNPPFRPPSGEDWFAHIDAELKQCDYFLLLLSPQAAVSEMVIEELRRAKELRDSRPNHKPVMLPIRVNCSPDEPLNHDLRSYLQGIGQREWQSPADTPILIQEILSLLADSESGRVREWGSGSLTDWENLSHPPSYSLPTSAIALNGPPLPVAEPELPNGQVRLASAFYVERVPYEAQCYREICQPGALIRIKAPRQMGKTSLMARILYQAREQGYRTVPLSFQHADTLVFTNLNELLQWFCARITRKLRLPYQVDDYWSDTYGSKDNCTAYFEECLLSESDEPLVLGLDEVDRVFQYPTIADDFFGLLRAWYEEAGYGASDSDLWEKLRLVVVHSTEVYIPLDINQSPFNVGLPIELSEFAPEQVQDLTQRHGLNWSAAQVEQLMSIVGGHPYLVRVALYHIAQQEITLERLSDTAATEAGLYGDHLRRHLWNLQQHPKLAEAFTKVVTTSKPVELESMLAFKLHSLGLVQLQGNYVTPRFDLYRQYFCGKLNYLAEEDRF
;
A
#
# COMPACT_ATOMS: atom_id res chain seq x y z
N MET A 1 49.77 -30.16 -9.24
CA MET A 1 50.12 -29.02 -10.09
C MET A 1 49.02 -27.98 -9.86
N TYR A 2 49.18 -27.26 -8.78
CA TYR A 2 48.52 -26.00 -8.47
C TYR A 2 49.33 -24.93 -9.17
N ILE A 3 48.73 -23.92 -9.73
CA ILE A 3 49.13 -22.52 -9.83
C ILE A 3 48.44 -21.88 -11.03
N GLU A 4 47.88 -20.69 -10.77
CA GLU A 4 47.48 -19.64 -11.70
C GLU A 4 46.08 -19.68 -12.32
N ALA A 5 45.11 -19.20 -11.54
CA ALA A 5 44.01 -18.41 -12.03
C ALA A 5 43.81 -17.19 -11.10
N GLN A 6 44.81 -16.31 -11.15
CA GLN A 6 44.68 -14.96 -10.57
C GLN A 6 44.37 -13.96 -11.69
N THR A 7 43.43 -13.06 -11.32
CA THR A 7 43.28 -11.70 -11.84
C THR A 7 42.97 -11.52 -13.32
N HIS A 8 41.68 -11.36 -13.60
CA HIS A 8 41.22 -10.31 -14.53
C HIS A 8 39.78 -9.90 -14.15
N ALA A 9 39.62 -9.16 -13.05
CA ALA A 9 38.56 -8.18 -12.97
C ALA A 9 38.98 -7.01 -13.89
N LYS A 10 38.69 -7.11 -15.17
CA LYS A 10 38.74 -5.97 -16.09
C LYS A 10 37.72 -4.96 -15.60
N ASN A 11 38.17 -3.77 -15.17
CA ASN A 11 37.40 -2.56 -15.19
C ASN A 11 36.76 -2.47 -16.59
N GLN A 12 35.51 -2.84 -16.75
CA GLN A 12 34.74 -2.57 -17.95
C GLN A 12 34.53 -1.07 -18.00
N THR A 13 35.39 -0.37 -18.75
CA THR A 13 35.17 1.02 -19.11
C THR A 13 33.91 1.05 -19.96
N MET A 14 32.93 1.90 -19.57
CA MET A 14 31.68 2.11 -20.28
C MET A 14 31.94 2.37 -21.76
N ASP A 15 31.25 1.67 -22.62
CA ASP A 15 31.26 1.86 -24.07
C ASP A 15 30.58 3.19 -24.43
N VAL A 16 30.87 3.70 -25.62
CA VAL A 16 30.32 4.98 -26.14
C VAL A 16 28.82 4.90 -26.37
N GLU A 17 28.32 3.79 -26.87
CA GLU A 17 26.88 3.59 -27.15
C GLU A 17 26.09 3.52 -25.83
N GLU A 18 26.59 2.78 -24.87
CA GLU A 18 26.02 2.68 -23.52
C GLU A 18 26.00 4.04 -22.79
N ALA A 19 27.08 4.82 -22.92
CA ALA A 19 27.16 6.16 -22.35
C ALA A 19 26.21 7.15 -23.03
N LEU A 20 26.05 7.05 -24.34
CA LEU A 20 25.16 7.89 -25.13
C LEU A 20 23.69 7.58 -24.80
N GLU A 21 23.33 6.30 -24.73
CA GLU A 21 21.97 5.86 -24.41
C GLU A 21 21.59 6.28 -22.97
N PHE A 22 22.48 6.09 -22.00
CA PHE A 22 22.29 6.53 -20.63
C PHE A 22 22.03 8.04 -20.54
N VAL A 23 22.85 8.86 -21.23
CA VAL A 23 22.73 10.31 -21.21
C VAL A 23 21.49 10.80 -21.94
N ASP A 24 21.14 10.21 -23.06
CA ASP A 24 19.96 10.57 -23.83
C ASP A 24 18.67 10.30 -23.06
N GLN A 25 18.58 9.16 -22.41
CA GLN A 25 17.50 8.82 -21.47
C GLN A 25 17.44 9.82 -20.29
N LEU A 26 18.57 10.15 -19.70
CA LEU A 26 18.63 11.07 -18.57
C LEU A 26 18.17 12.50 -18.95
N ILE A 27 18.53 12.97 -20.15
CA ILE A 27 18.10 14.24 -20.69
C ILE A 27 16.60 14.21 -21.00
N TYR A 28 16.12 13.13 -21.61
CA TYR A 28 14.69 12.97 -21.92
C TYR A 28 13.82 13.02 -20.67
N VAL A 29 14.18 12.29 -19.61
CA VAL A 29 13.46 12.29 -18.33
C VAL A 29 13.37 13.68 -17.70
N LYS A 30 14.47 14.48 -17.79
CA LYS A 30 14.48 15.82 -17.17
C LYS A 30 13.97 16.97 -18.06
N THR A 31 13.96 16.79 -19.38
CA THR A 31 13.65 17.91 -20.30
C THR A 31 12.55 17.60 -21.31
N GLY A 32 12.07 16.36 -21.36
CA GLY A 32 11.11 15.89 -22.38
C GLY A 32 11.64 15.84 -23.82
N LYS A 33 12.96 16.02 -24.03
CA LYS A 33 13.57 16.08 -25.37
C LYS A 33 14.82 15.21 -25.43
N HIS A 34 14.96 14.45 -26.49
CA HIS A 34 16.17 13.70 -26.79
C HIS A 34 17.31 14.59 -27.31
N LEU A 35 18.53 14.07 -27.30
CA LEU A 35 19.66 14.67 -28.01
C LEU A 35 19.40 14.66 -29.52
N ASN A 36 19.68 15.76 -30.20
CA ASN A 36 19.65 15.77 -31.65
C ASN A 36 20.92 15.09 -32.25
N ASP A 37 20.91 14.79 -33.56
CA ASP A 37 21.96 14.01 -34.19
C ASP A 37 23.34 14.65 -34.03
N LEU A 38 23.43 15.97 -34.14
CA LEU A 38 24.69 16.69 -33.98
C LEU A 38 25.19 16.71 -32.53
N GLU A 39 24.28 16.80 -31.57
CA GLU A 39 24.62 16.65 -30.12
C GLU A 39 25.11 15.24 -29.82
N ARG A 40 24.51 14.21 -30.42
CA ARG A 40 24.94 12.80 -30.31
C ARG A 40 26.33 12.59 -30.90
N GLU A 41 26.61 13.18 -32.05
CA GLU A 41 27.91 13.09 -32.72
C GLU A 41 29.02 13.78 -31.91
N VAL A 42 28.75 14.98 -31.39
CA VAL A 42 29.67 15.73 -30.51
C VAL A 42 29.92 15.01 -29.20
N PHE A 43 28.89 14.38 -28.63
CA PHE A 43 29.01 13.56 -27.42
C PHE A 43 29.93 12.36 -27.70
N SER A 44 29.59 11.55 -28.69
CA SER A 44 30.33 10.32 -29.03
C SER A 44 31.79 10.59 -29.39
N GLY A 45 32.07 11.63 -30.19
CA GLY A 45 33.42 12.04 -30.51
C GLY A 45 34.19 12.56 -29.27
N SER A 46 33.52 13.28 -28.35
CA SER A 46 34.13 13.74 -27.10
C SER A 46 34.43 12.59 -26.16
N TRP A 47 33.56 11.60 -26.08
CA TRP A 47 33.76 10.36 -25.31
C TRP A 47 34.98 9.58 -25.79
N GLN A 48 35.20 9.54 -27.11
CA GLN A 48 36.35 8.91 -27.76
C GLN A 48 37.63 9.76 -27.72
N GLY A 49 37.56 10.96 -27.13
CA GLY A 49 38.71 11.87 -27.03
C GLY A 49 39.08 12.61 -28.31
N HIS A 50 38.19 12.63 -29.31
CA HIS A 50 38.43 13.35 -30.58
C HIS A 50 38.43 14.88 -30.37
N THR A 51 39.24 15.62 -31.18
CA THR A 51 39.19 17.09 -31.25
C THR A 51 37.97 17.54 -32.05
N TYR A 52 37.53 18.79 -31.87
CA TYR A 52 36.40 19.31 -32.67
C TYR A 52 36.69 19.37 -34.15
N GLU A 53 37.93 19.61 -34.52
CA GLU A 53 38.41 19.54 -35.92
C GLU A 53 38.25 18.14 -36.52
N LYS A 54 38.48 17.09 -35.73
CA LYS A 54 38.30 15.71 -36.19
C LYS A 54 36.84 15.30 -36.26
N MET A 55 35.99 15.85 -35.38
CA MET A 55 34.55 15.58 -35.37
C MET A 55 33.82 16.27 -36.50
N TYR A 56 34.16 17.53 -36.77
CA TYR A 56 33.49 18.35 -37.79
C TYR A 56 34.49 19.26 -38.53
N PRO A 57 35.22 18.74 -39.54
CA PRO A 57 36.29 19.47 -40.22
C PRO A 57 35.84 20.73 -40.95
N ILE A 58 34.54 20.80 -41.36
CA ILE A 58 33.99 21.90 -42.15
C ILE A 58 33.87 23.19 -41.32
N ASN A 59 33.46 23.10 -40.04
CA ASN A 59 33.32 24.27 -39.18
C ASN A 59 33.52 23.87 -37.70
N PRO A 60 34.76 23.65 -37.24
CA PRO A 60 35.05 23.22 -35.86
C PRO A 60 34.68 24.28 -34.82
N GLU A 61 34.81 25.58 -35.15
CA GLU A 61 34.47 26.68 -34.23
C GLU A 61 32.97 26.72 -33.89
N TYR A 62 32.10 26.45 -34.86
CA TYR A 62 30.66 26.36 -34.63
C TYR A 62 30.32 25.22 -33.68
N VAL A 63 30.92 24.04 -33.89
CA VAL A 63 30.69 22.89 -33.02
C VAL A 63 31.22 23.13 -31.61
N GLU A 64 32.35 23.80 -31.43
CA GLU A 64 32.92 24.13 -30.14
C GLU A 64 32.10 25.18 -29.37
N LYS A 65 31.85 26.35 -30.04
CA LYS A 65 31.33 27.54 -29.40
C LYS A 65 29.80 27.53 -29.27
N ASP A 66 29.08 26.79 -30.11
CA ASP A 66 27.62 26.74 -30.10
C ASP A 66 27.08 25.38 -29.64
N VAL A 67 27.32 24.32 -30.42
CA VAL A 67 26.75 22.99 -30.14
C VAL A 67 27.34 22.38 -28.87
N GLY A 68 28.65 22.35 -28.75
CA GLY A 68 29.34 21.81 -27.57
C GLY A 68 29.02 22.61 -26.33
N TYR A 69 29.04 23.95 -26.40
CA TYR A 69 28.69 24.80 -25.28
C TYR A 69 27.26 24.52 -24.77
N LYS A 70 26.28 24.41 -25.68
CA LYS A 70 24.89 24.10 -25.34
C LYS A 70 24.76 22.68 -24.75
N LEU A 71 25.45 21.70 -25.32
CA LEU A 71 25.48 20.32 -24.85
C LEU A 71 26.07 20.22 -23.43
N TRP A 72 27.24 20.86 -23.18
CA TRP A 72 27.85 20.83 -21.85
C TRP A 72 27.02 21.55 -20.81
N LYS A 73 26.34 22.65 -21.18
CA LYS A 73 25.41 23.35 -20.30
C LYS A 73 24.19 22.47 -20.00
N LYS A 74 23.62 21.80 -21.02
CA LYS A 74 22.50 20.86 -20.86
C LYS A 74 22.91 19.71 -19.93
N LEU A 75 24.05 19.09 -20.16
CA LEU A 75 24.58 18.02 -19.30
C LEU A 75 24.89 18.48 -17.88
N SER A 76 25.45 19.69 -17.72
CA SER A 76 25.73 20.23 -16.38
C SER A 76 24.45 20.43 -15.56
N ASN A 77 23.37 20.90 -16.21
CA ASN A 77 22.06 21.07 -15.55
C ASN A 77 21.42 19.72 -15.21
N VAL A 78 21.59 18.72 -16.06
CA VAL A 78 21.00 17.39 -15.88
C VAL A 78 21.75 16.58 -14.82
N LEU A 79 23.09 16.65 -14.82
CA LEU A 79 23.96 15.91 -13.91
C LEU A 79 24.19 16.63 -12.56
N GLY A 80 23.78 17.90 -12.45
CA GLY A 80 23.96 18.70 -11.23
C GLY A 80 25.40 19.11 -10.93
N GLU A 81 26.34 18.87 -11.84
CA GLU A 81 27.74 19.27 -11.72
C GLU A 81 28.26 19.91 -13.03
N LYS A 82 29.36 20.68 -12.93
CA LYS A 82 29.94 21.32 -14.11
C LYS A 82 30.58 20.29 -15.04
N VAL A 83 29.95 20.05 -16.19
CA VAL A 83 30.45 19.15 -17.23
C VAL A 83 31.16 19.95 -18.32
N THR A 84 32.32 19.44 -18.71
CA THR A 84 33.10 19.95 -19.83
C THR A 84 33.55 18.77 -20.67
N LYS A 85 34.02 19.00 -21.90
CA LYS A 85 34.58 17.93 -22.75
C LYS A 85 35.63 17.08 -22.01
N LYS A 86 36.48 17.71 -21.17
CA LYS A 86 37.53 17.00 -20.43
C LYS A 86 36.99 16.21 -19.24
N SER A 87 35.92 16.66 -18.61
CA SER A 87 35.31 15.99 -17.43
C SER A 87 34.16 15.06 -17.77
N LEU A 88 33.77 14.99 -19.05
CA LEU A 88 32.59 14.26 -19.53
C LEU A 88 32.55 12.81 -19.03
N ARG A 89 33.61 12.06 -19.30
CA ARG A 89 33.66 10.63 -18.94
C ARG A 89 33.52 10.42 -17.44
N GLY A 90 34.30 11.15 -16.64
CA GLY A 90 34.23 11.04 -15.19
C GLY A 90 32.90 11.49 -14.59
N ALA A 91 32.26 12.52 -15.17
CA ALA A 91 30.94 12.98 -14.72
C ALA A 91 29.87 11.92 -14.98
N ILE A 92 29.89 11.28 -16.15
CA ILE A 92 28.93 10.23 -16.50
C ILE A 92 29.16 8.96 -15.71
N GLU A 93 30.43 8.55 -15.51
CA GLU A 93 30.77 7.41 -14.68
C GLU A 93 30.33 7.60 -13.21
N ARG A 94 30.49 8.82 -12.67
CA ARG A 94 29.95 9.15 -11.34
C ARG A 94 28.42 9.12 -11.31
N ALA A 95 27.76 9.71 -12.31
CA ALA A 95 26.30 9.74 -12.38
C ALA A 95 25.70 8.34 -12.51
N LYS A 96 26.38 7.42 -13.23
CA LYS A 96 25.96 6.01 -13.33
C LYS A 96 26.21 5.23 -12.03
N LYS A 97 27.19 5.62 -11.24
CA LYS A 97 27.47 5.02 -9.92
C LYS A 97 26.59 5.54 -8.79
N GLN A 98 25.86 6.65 -9.02
CA GLN A 98 24.96 7.18 -8.00
C GLN A 98 23.77 6.27 -7.83
N ILE A 99 23.68 5.65 -6.66
CA ILE A 99 22.54 4.83 -6.26
C ILE A 99 21.43 5.77 -5.78
N LYS A 100 20.18 5.50 -6.20
CA LYS A 100 19.00 6.25 -5.80
C LYS A 100 18.27 5.53 -4.69
N ILE A 101 18.09 6.20 -3.56
CA ILE A 101 17.44 5.65 -2.37
C ILE A 101 16.19 6.47 -2.06
N PHE A 102 15.05 5.82 -1.96
CA PHE A 102 13.82 6.43 -1.45
C PHE A 102 13.69 6.10 0.04
N ILE A 103 13.50 7.12 0.89
CA ILE A 103 13.33 6.97 2.33
C ILE A 103 11.88 7.20 2.69
N SER A 104 11.16 6.12 2.96
CA SER A 104 9.77 6.14 3.42
C SER A 104 9.73 6.24 4.94
N HIS A 105 9.02 7.22 5.46
CA HIS A 105 8.91 7.52 6.88
C HIS A 105 7.63 8.29 7.17
N ARG A 106 7.19 8.32 8.42
CA ARG A 106 6.13 9.22 8.86
C ARG A 106 6.70 10.65 8.99
N SER A 107 5.99 11.65 8.44
CA SER A 107 6.42 13.06 8.46
C SER A 107 6.19 13.73 9.84
N GLN A 108 6.40 13.00 10.93
CA GLN A 108 6.27 13.47 12.31
C GLN A 108 7.44 12.93 13.15
N GLU A 109 7.75 13.60 14.27
CA GLU A 109 8.78 13.14 15.20
C GLU A 109 8.39 11.83 15.90
N PRO A 110 9.34 10.92 16.18
CA PRO A 110 10.80 11.02 15.98
C PRO A 110 11.26 10.57 14.58
N ASP A 111 10.38 10.05 13.72
CA ASP A 111 10.71 9.43 12.45
C ASP A 111 11.34 10.42 11.47
N LEU A 112 10.86 11.68 11.48
CA LEU A 112 11.37 12.74 10.61
C LEU A 112 12.85 13.04 10.88
N THR A 113 13.23 13.32 12.12
CA THR A 113 14.63 13.59 12.49
C THR A 113 15.54 12.41 12.15
N LEU A 114 15.05 11.18 12.29
CA LEU A 114 15.82 9.98 11.96
C LEU A 114 16.01 9.86 10.44
N ALA A 115 14.96 10.07 9.66
CA ALA A 115 15.01 10.05 8.19
C ALA A 115 15.97 11.13 7.65
N GLU A 116 15.97 12.33 8.23
CA GLU A 116 16.91 13.39 7.86
C GLU A 116 18.38 12.97 8.06
N LYS A 117 18.70 12.34 9.18
CA LYS A 117 20.06 11.83 9.45
C LYS A 117 20.51 10.78 8.43
N PHE A 118 19.63 9.83 8.06
CA PHE A 118 19.92 8.87 6.99
C PHE A 118 20.10 9.57 5.65
N CYS A 119 19.22 10.51 5.31
CA CYS A 119 19.29 11.27 4.06
C CYS A 119 20.60 12.05 3.93
N GLU A 120 21.02 12.78 4.98
CA GLU A 120 22.28 13.53 5.02
C GLU A 120 23.49 12.60 4.87
N ALA A 121 23.53 11.49 5.58
CA ALA A 121 24.63 10.53 5.52
C ALA A 121 24.76 9.89 4.12
N LEU A 122 23.65 9.51 3.50
CA LEU A 122 23.64 8.92 2.17
C LEU A 122 24.07 9.94 1.10
N LYS A 123 23.62 11.20 1.21
CA LYS A 123 24.07 12.31 0.34
C LYS A 123 25.54 12.62 0.52
N ALA A 124 26.03 12.63 1.75
CA ALA A 124 27.47 12.84 2.06
C ALA A 124 28.35 11.73 1.46
N ALA A 125 27.82 10.50 1.34
CA ALA A 125 28.48 9.38 0.68
C ALA A 125 28.39 9.41 -0.86
N GLY A 126 27.74 10.42 -1.45
CA GLY A 126 27.66 10.61 -2.90
C GLY A 126 26.46 9.96 -3.58
N HIS A 127 25.51 9.41 -2.82
CA HIS A 127 24.27 8.82 -3.35
C HIS A 127 23.15 9.85 -3.46
N GLN A 128 22.08 9.53 -4.20
CA GLN A 128 20.86 10.33 -4.28
C GLN A 128 19.84 9.77 -3.30
N ALA A 129 19.58 10.50 -2.20
CA ALA A 129 18.54 10.14 -1.25
C ALA A 129 17.36 11.11 -1.35
N PHE A 130 16.17 10.56 -1.51
CA PHE A 130 14.89 11.26 -1.56
C PHE A 130 14.07 10.93 -0.31
N MET A 131 13.48 11.95 0.29
CA MET A 131 12.53 11.84 1.40
C MET A 131 11.22 12.53 1.01
N ALA A 132 10.11 11.85 1.22
CA ALA A 132 8.77 12.43 1.03
C ALA A 132 8.40 13.32 2.23
N THR A 133 9.09 14.44 2.43
CA THR A 133 8.78 15.39 3.52
C THR A 133 7.74 16.40 3.11
N VAL A 134 6.67 16.52 3.91
CA VAL A 134 5.72 17.64 3.86
C VAL A 134 6.00 18.53 5.08
N GLY A 135 6.83 19.53 4.93
CA GLY A 135 7.20 20.44 6.03
C GLY A 135 7.04 21.91 5.65
N VAL A 136 6.97 22.76 6.66
CA VAL A 136 6.75 24.23 6.59
C VAL A 136 7.86 24.96 5.82
N ASN A 137 9.00 24.33 5.57
CA ASN A 137 10.07 24.77 4.68
C ASN A 137 10.81 23.54 4.11
N PRO A 138 10.27 22.89 3.07
CA PRO A 138 11.02 21.81 2.42
C PRO A 138 12.27 22.43 1.76
N PRO A 139 13.45 21.80 1.89
CA PRO A 139 14.63 22.19 1.13
C PRO A 139 14.44 22.00 -0.39
N PHE A 140 13.35 21.38 -0.80
CA PHE A 140 12.91 21.21 -2.19
C PHE A 140 11.42 21.59 -2.30
N ARG A 141 11.18 22.84 -2.64
CA ARG A 141 9.92 23.23 -3.25
C ARG A 141 10.07 22.84 -4.72
N PRO A 142 9.24 21.92 -5.29
CA PRO A 142 9.25 21.71 -6.73
C PRO A 142 9.03 23.07 -7.40
N PRO A 143 9.63 23.32 -8.57
CA PRO A 143 9.31 24.51 -9.36
C PRO A 143 7.79 24.59 -9.46
N SER A 144 7.24 25.76 -9.23
CA SER A 144 5.80 26.04 -9.22
C SER A 144 5.13 25.36 -10.41
N GLY A 145 4.27 24.38 -10.16
CA GLY A 145 3.50 23.66 -11.16
C GLY A 145 3.67 22.14 -11.23
N GLU A 146 4.65 21.53 -10.57
CA GLU A 146 4.76 20.06 -10.57
C GLU A 146 3.94 19.42 -9.44
N ASP A 147 3.11 18.45 -9.80
CA ASP A 147 2.35 17.64 -8.87
C ASP A 147 3.31 16.88 -7.93
N TRP A 148 3.26 17.18 -6.64
CA TRP A 148 4.12 16.58 -5.60
C TRP A 148 4.01 15.05 -5.57
N PHE A 149 2.83 14.49 -5.81
CA PHE A 149 2.62 13.04 -5.87
C PHE A 149 3.15 12.42 -7.15
N ALA A 150 3.07 13.11 -8.29
CA ALA A 150 3.72 12.68 -9.51
C ALA A 150 5.24 12.62 -9.30
N HIS A 151 5.79 13.53 -8.50
CA HIS A 151 7.20 13.51 -8.14
C HIS A 151 7.56 12.30 -7.25
N ILE A 152 6.75 11.98 -6.22
CA ILE A 152 6.94 10.77 -5.40
C ILE A 152 6.90 9.50 -6.27
N ASP A 153 5.90 9.37 -7.13
CA ASP A 153 5.76 8.20 -8.01
C ASP A 153 6.93 8.12 -9.02
N ALA A 154 7.42 9.26 -9.50
CA ALA A 154 8.60 9.32 -10.36
C ALA A 154 9.88 8.91 -9.63
N GLU A 155 10.08 9.35 -8.38
CA GLU A 155 11.23 8.97 -7.57
C GLU A 155 11.16 7.50 -7.15
N LEU A 156 9.98 6.96 -6.80
CA LEU A 156 9.75 5.53 -6.55
C LEU A 156 10.04 4.69 -7.80
N LYS A 157 9.63 5.15 -8.98
CA LYS A 157 9.92 4.47 -10.25
C LYS A 157 11.40 4.45 -10.59
N GLN A 158 12.19 5.37 -10.07
CA GLN A 158 13.61 5.49 -10.38
C GLN A 158 14.53 4.97 -9.29
N CYS A 159 14.02 4.68 -8.07
CA CYS A 159 14.86 4.26 -6.97
C CYS A 159 15.40 2.83 -7.14
N ASP A 160 16.63 2.66 -6.68
CA ASP A 160 17.32 1.37 -6.60
C ASP A 160 17.03 0.68 -5.27
N TYR A 161 16.88 1.47 -4.20
CA TYR A 161 16.61 1.01 -2.85
C TYR A 161 15.46 1.79 -2.23
N PHE A 162 14.66 1.08 -1.45
CA PHE A 162 13.55 1.62 -0.67
C PHE A 162 13.86 1.40 0.82
N LEU A 163 14.30 2.45 1.49
CA LEU A 163 14.56 2.44 2.94
C LEU A 163 13.28 2.79 3.67
N LEU A 164 12.78 1.87 4.48
CA LEU A 164 11.55 2.03 5.25
C LEU A 164 11.88 2.21 6.74
N LEU A 165 11.52 3.36 7.31
CA LEU A 165 11.54 3.56 8.76
C LEU A 165 10.18 3.20 9.34
N LEU A 166 10.12 2.08 10.07
CA LEU A 166 8.90 1.47 10.55
C LEU A 166 8.78 1.63 12.07
N SER A 167 8.30 2.80 12.52
CA SER A 167 7.84 3.00 13.90
C SER A 167 6.41 2.44 14.09
N PRO A 168 5.91 2.26 15.33
CA PRO A 168 4.51 1.90 15.57
C PRO A 168 3.53 2.86 14.87
N GLN A 169 3.86 4.15 14.83
CA GLN A 169 3.07 5.17 14.17
C GLN A 169 3.21 5.14 12.64
N ALA A 170 4.40 4.88 12.09
CA ALA A 170 4.61 4.68 10.66
C ALA A 170 3.86 3.42 10.17
N ALA A 171 3.78 2.39 11.00
CA ALA A 171 3.07 1.15 10.69
C ALA A 171 1.55 1.33 10.49
N VAL A 172 0.99 2.44 10.93
CA VAL A 172 -0.43 2.79 10.72
C VAL A 172 -0.62 3.94 9.74
N SER A 173 0.46 4.54 9.26
CA SER A 173 0.43 5.62 8.25
C SER A 173 -0.02 5.08 6.91
N GLU A 174 -1.13 5.59 6.40
CA GLU A 174 -1.67 5.21 5.09
C GLU A 174 -0.70 5.54 3.95
N MET A 175 0.06 6.63 4.09
CA MET A 175 1.06 7.02 3.10
C MET A 175 2.24 6.06 3.09
N VAL A 176 2.78 5.70 4.25
CA VAL A 176 3.89 4.74 4.35
C VAL A 176 3.47 3.37 3.80
N ILE A 177 2.25 2.93 4.11
CA ILE A 177 1.70 1.67 3.58
C ILE A 177 1.53 1.74 2.06
N GLU A 178 1.04 2.86 1.51
CA GLU A 178 0.85 3.04 0.07
C GLU A 178 2.19 3.14 -0.68
N GLU A 179 3.18 3.84 -0.13
CA GLU A 179 4.54 3.90 -0.68
C GLU A 179 5.19 2.51 -0.70
N LEU A 180 5.06 1.75 0.39
CA LEU A 180 5.55 0.38 0.49
C LEU A 180 4.85 -0.56 -0.51
N ARG A 181 3.52 -0.48 -0.62
CA ARG A 181 2.74 -1.22 -1.61
C ARG A 181 3.25 -0.95 -3.03
N ARG A 182 3.42 0.34 -3.36
CA ARG A 182 3.90 0.76 -4.68
C ARG A 182 5.32 0.30 -4.97
N ALA A 183 6.23 0.42 -3.97
CA ALA A 183 7.59 -0.07 -4.09
C ALA A 183 7.63 -1.59 -4.34
N LYS A 184 6.78 -2.36 -3.65
CA LYS A 184 6.66 -3.81 -3.85
C LYS A 184 6.13 -4.15 -5.23
N GLU A 185 5.09 -3.48 -5.71
CA GLU A 185 4.57 -3.68 -7.08
C GLU A 185 5.63 -3.41 -8.15
N LEU A 186 6.42 -2.33 -7.99
CA LEU A 186 7.52 -2.02 -8.89
C LEU A 186 8.63 -3.10 -8.84
N ARG A 187 8.97 -3.59 -7.66
CA ARG A 187 9.94 -4.67 -7.47
C ARG A 187 9.48 -5.96 -8.15
N ASP A 188 8.24 -6.35 -7.90
CA ASP A 188 7.69 -7.62 -8.41
C ASP A 188 7.48 -7.59 -9.93
N SER A 189 7.22 -6.41 -10.52
CA SER A 189 7.01 -6.25 -11.97
C SER A 189 8.30 -6.14 -12.79
N ARG A 190 9.47 -5.94 -12.14
CA ARG A 190 10.73 -5.70 -12.84
C ARG A 190 11.64 -6.92 -12.84
N PRO A 191 12.31 -7.24 -13.98
CA PRO A 191 13.21 -8.39 -14.07
C PRO A 191 14.46 -8.26 -13.17
N ASN A 192 14.81 -7.04 -12.75
CA ASN A 192 15.94 -6.77 -11.84
C ASN A 192 15.53 -6.71 -10.37
N HIS A 193 14.26 -6.96 -10.03
CA HIS A 193 13.70 -6.92 -8.68
C HIS A 193 14.01 -5.63 -7.89
N LYS A 194 14.05 -4.47 -8.56
CA LYS A 194 14.25 -3.17 -7.92
C LYS A 194 12.92 -2.43 -7.74
N PRO A 195 12.79 -1.66 -6.64
CA PRO A 195 13.77 -1.36 -5.61
C PRO A 195 14.00 -2.49 -4.60
N VAL A 196 15.22 -2.58 -4.07
CA VAL A 196 15.55 -3.44 -2.94
C VAL A 196 14.98 -2.85 -1.65
N MET A 197 14.26 -3.65 -0.89
CA MET A 197 13.58 -3.21 0.32
C MET A 197 14.51 -3.29 1.54
N LEU A 198 14.68 -2.19 2.27
CA LEU A 198 15.49 -2.09 3.48
C LEU A 198 14.65 -1.60 4.67
N PRO A 199 13.90 -2.48 5.36
CA PRO A 199 13.09 -2.09 6.49
C PRO A 199 13.92 -1.98 7.78
N ILE A 200 13.76 -0.84 8.49
CA ILE A 200 14.30 -0.61 9.84
C ILE A 200 13.13 -0.42 10.80
N ARG A 201 13.03 -1.28 11.80
CA ARG A 201 12.07 -1.13 12.90
C ARG A 201 12.58 -0.08 13.89
N VAL A 202 11.81 0.97 14.08
CA VAL A 202 12.16 2.10 14.95
C VAL A 202 11.34 2.02 16.22
N ASN A 203 11.96 1.73 17.36
CA ASN A 203 11.29 1.53 18.65
C ASN A 203 10.09 0.55 18.55
N CYS A 204 10.18 -0.44 17.67
CA CYS A 204 9.15 -1.42 17.38
C CYS A 204 9.76 -2.81 17.54
N SER A 205 9.32 -3.56 18.56
CA SER A 205 9.83 -4.91 18.81
C SER A 205 9.54 -5.85 17.65
N PRO A 206 10.40 -6.82 17.32
CA PRO A 206 10.10 -7.90 16.38
C PRO A 206 8.82 -8.66 16.74
N ASP A 207 8.52 -8.77 18.02
CA ASP A 207 7.33 -9.43 18.55
C ASP A 207 6.07 -8.56 18.44
N GLU A 208 6.21 -7.26 18.16
CA GLU A 208 5.08 -6.37 17.98
C GLU A 208 4.35 -6.68 16.67
N PRO A 209 3.06 -7.02 16.72
CA PRO A 209 2.33 -7.46 15.54
C PRO A 209 2.12 -6.30 14.57
N LEU A 210 2.77 -6.38 13.42
CA LEU A 210 2.47 -5.53 12.28
C LEU A 210 1.04 -5.81 11.78
N ASN A 211 0.40 -4.80 11.19
CA ASN A 211 -0.86 -5.01 10.51
C ASN A 211 -0.70 -6.04 9.37
N HIS A 212 -1.82 -6.56 8.90
CA HIS A 212 -1.82 -7.63 7.90
C HIS A 212 -1.09 -7.23 6.62
N ASP A 213 -1.29 -6.00 6.15
CA ASP A 213 -0.71 -5.48 4.90
C ASP A 213 0.81 -5.37 4.99
N LEU A 214 1.32 -4.73 6.03
CA LEU A 214 2.75 -4.62 6.26
C LEU A 214 3.43 -5.99 6.42
N ARG A 215 2.78 -6.91 7.13
CA ARG A 215 3.29 -8.28 7.27
C ARG A 215 3.39 -8.97 5.91
N SER A 216 2.38 -8.81 5.06
CA SER A 216 2.34 -9.35 3.72
C SER A 216 3.45 -8.77 2.83
N TYR A 217 3.63 -7.44 2.87
CA TYR A 217 4.62 -6.75 2.04
C TYR A 217 6.06 -7.00 2.48
N LEU A 218 6.31 -7.23 3.78
CA LEU A 218 7.63 -7.46 4.36
C LEU A 218 7.97 -8.93 4.58
N GLN A 219 7.08 -9.86 4.19
CA GLN A 219 7.32 -11.30 4.33
C GLN A 219 8.56 -11.73 3.54
N GLY A 220 9.49 -12.41 4.20
CA GLY A 220 10.73 -12.90 3.59
C GLY A 220 11.83 -11.84 3.41
N ILE A 221 11.59 -10.60 3.82
CA ILE A 221 12.57 -9.51 3.75
C ILE A 221 13.26 -9.37 5.10
N GLY A 222 14.59 -9.39 5.11
CA GLY A 222 15.41 -9.14 6.30
C GLY A 222 15.16 -7.73 6.85
N GLN A 223 15.05 -7.60 8.17
CA GLN A 223 14.76 -6.33 8.84
C GLN A 223 15.89 -6.00 9.83
N ARG A 224 16.05 -4.72 10.16
CA ARG A 224 16.97 -4.23 11.18
C ARG A 224 16.20 -3.49 12.26
N GLU A 225 16.80 -3.35 13.43
CA GLU A 225 16.18 -2.65 14.57
C GLU A 225 16.97 -1.39 14.90
N TRP A 226 16.24 -0.33 15.22
CA TRP A 226 16.76 0.90 15.80
C TRP A 226 16.02 1.14 17.11
N GLN A 227 16.73 1.13 18.22
CA GLN A 227 16.17 1.29 19.56
C GLN A 227 16.69 2.57 20.24
N SER A 228 17.80 3.13 19.74
CA SER A 228 18.41 4.32 20.34
C SER A 228 19.24 5.10 19.32
N PRO A 229 19.53 6.38 19.58
CA PRO A 229 20.42 7.18 18.73
C PRO A 229 21.81 6.57 18.52
N ALA A 230 22.27 5.66 19.39
CA ALA A 230 23.53 4.96 19.24
C ALA A 230 23.53 3.97 18.06
N ASP A 231 22.38 3.48 17.64
CA ASP A 231 22.22 2.53 16.53
C ASP A 231 22.34 3.22 15.16
N THR A 232 22.05 4.54 15.10
CA THR A 232 22.05 5.30 13.84
C THR A 232 23.37 5.19 13.06
N PRO A 233 24.56 5.43 13.63
CA PRO A 233 25.80 5.32 12.88
C PRO A 233 26.10 3.89 12.44
N ILE A 234 25.70 2.88 13.21
CA ILE A 234 25.90 1.46 12.88
C ILE A 234 25.07 1.09 11.65
N LEU A 235 23.78 1.46 11.64
CA LEU A 235 22.87 1.19 10.53
C LEU A 235 23.28 1.96 9.26
N ILE A 236 23.72 3.20 9.39
CA ILE A 236 24.24 3.99 8.26
C ILE A 236 25.44 3.27 7.65
N GLN A 237 26.39 2.81 8.47
CA GLN A 237 27.59 2.12 7.99
C GLN A 237 27.24 0.78 7.32
N GLU A 238 26.27 0.03 7.86
CA GLU A 238 25.79 -1.22 7.27
C GLU A 238 25.14 -0.97 5.90
N ILE A 239 24.29 0.06 5.78
CA ILE A 239 23.67 0.45 4.51
C ILE A 239 24.74 0.86 3.50
N LEU A 240 25.67 1.73 3.87
CA LEU A 240 26.74 2.17 2.97
C LEU A 240 27.63 1.00 2.51
N SER A 241 27.90 0.03 3.37
CA SER A 241 28.63 -1.20 3.00
C SER A 241 27.83 -2.04 1.98
N LEU A 242 26.52 -2.16 2.18
CA LEU A 242 25.63 -2.88 1.28
C LEU A 242 25.54 -2.20 -0.09
N LEU A 243 25.50 -0.86 -0.13
CA LEU A 243 25.51 -0.08 -1.37
C LEU A 243 26.84 -0.23 -2.11
N ALA A 244 27.97 -0.24 -1.42
CA ALA A 244 29.29 -0.45 -2.02
C ALA A 244 29.47 -1.85 -2.62
N ASP A 245 28.93 -2.88 -1.96
CA ASP A 245 28.95 -4.26 -2.48
C ASP A 245 28.07 -4.43 -3.74
N SER A 246 26.99 -3.65 -3.89
CA SER A 246 26.15 -3.69 -5.07
C SER A 246 26.83 -3.15 -6.33
N GLU A 247 27.87 -2.33 -6.19
CA GLU A 247 28.73 -1.88 -7.31
C GLU A 247 29.46 -3.07 -8.00
N SER A 248 29.61 -4.20 -7.33
CA SER A 248 30.20 -5.43 -7.88
C SER A 248 29.23 -6.30 -8.70
N GLY A 249 28.00 -5.82 -8.99
CA GLY A 249 27.01 -6.50 -9.84
C GLY A 249 26.15 -7.55 -9.12
N ARG A 250 26.24 -7.66 -7.79
CA ARG A 250 25.37 -8.51 -6.97
C ARG A 250 24.47 -7.63 -6.10
N VAL A 251 23.22 -7.52 -6.47
CA VAL A 251 22.18 -6.91 -5.60
C VAL A 251 22.05 -7.79 -4.35
N ARG A 252 22.45 -7.27 -3.20
CA ARG A 252 22.28 -7.96 -1.91
C ARG A 252 21.13 -7.31 -1.14
N GLU A 253 20.21 -8.14 -0.72
CA GLU A 253 19.25 -7.83 0.34
C GLU A 253 19.89 -8.08 1.70
N TRP A 254 19.37 -7.51 2.77
CA TRP A 254 19.72 -7.95 4.11
C TRP A 254 19.42 -9.44 4.21
N GLY A 255 20.44 -10.26 4.51
CA GLY A 255 20.27 -11.69 4.66
C GLY A 255 19.16 -11.99 5.66
N SER A 256 18.30 -12.94 5.33
CA SER A 256 17.31 -13.49 6.24
C SER A 256 18.05 -14.12 7.44
N GLY A 257 18.45 -13.30 8.40
CA GLY A 257 18.79 -13.73 9.72
C GLY A 257 17.56 -14.35 10.32
N SER A 258 17.67 -15.60 10.73
CA SER A 258 16.65 -16.42 11.37
C SER A 258 15.78 -15.60 12.32
N LEU A 259 14.63 -15.13 11.86
CA LEU A 259 13.51 -14.83 12.71
C LEU A 259 12.78 -16.16 12.90
N THR A 260 13.09 -16.78 14.02
CA THR A 260 12.43 -17.99 14.52
C THR A 260 10.93 -17.77 14.58
N ASP A 261 10.23 -18.69 13.90
CA ASP A 261 8.89 -19.18 14.21
C ASP A 261 7.78 -18.18 14.62
N TRP A 262 7.23 -17.47 13.63
CA TRP A 262 5.94 -16.76 13.77
C TRP A 262 4.71 -17.69 13.78
N GLU A 263 4.90 -18.99 13.61
CA GLU A 263 3.80 -19.97 13.48
C GLU A 263 3.30 -20.52 14.82
N ASN A 264 3.94 -20.26 15.97
CA ASN A 264 3.63 -20.95 17.23
C ASN A 264 3.02 -20.10 18.36
N LEU A 265 2.54 -18.88 18.11
CA LEU A 265 1.83 -18.09 19.13
C LEU A 265 0.30 -18.16 18.95
N SER A 266 -0.26 -19.35 19.06
CA SER A 266 -1.69 -19.59 19.17
C SER A 266 -2.06 -20.08 20.59
N HIS A 267 -1.86 -19.27 21.61
CA HIS A 267 -2.64 -19.35 22.85
C HIS A 267 -2.63 -17.98 23.54
N PRO A 268 -3.79 -17.35 23.73
CA PRO A 268 -3.89 -16.18 24.59
C PRO A 268 -3.79 -16.62 26.06
N PRO A 269 -3.06 -15.89 26.91
CA PRO A 269 -3.14 -16.10 28.34
C PRO A 269 -4.55 -15.74 28.83
N SER A 270 -5.15 -16.64 29.58
CA SER A 270 -6.40 -16.43 30.27
C SER A 270 -6.22 -15.37 31.36
N TYR A 271 -6.73 -14.18 31.14
CA TYR A 271 -6.83 -13.17 32.20
C TYR A 271 -8.19 -13.29 32.84
N SER A 272 -8.21 -13.77 34.08
CA SER A 272 -9.33 -13.66 35.01
C SER A 272 -9.48 -12.19 35.42
N LEU A 273 -10.68 -11.64 35.21
CA LEU A 273 -11.10 -10.31 35.66
C LEU A 273 -11.08 -10.23 37.19
N PRO A 274 -10.47 -9.23 37.81
CA PRO A 274 -10.72 -8.93 39.21
C PRO A 274 -12.00 -8.12 39.33
N THR A 275 -12.99 -8.74 39.92
CA THR A 275 -14.22 -8.07 40.36
C THR A 275 -13.93 -7.35 41.69
N SER A 276 -13.74 -6.04 41.65
CA SER A 276 -13.99 -5.20 42.84
C SER A 276 -14.22 -3.76 42.41
N ALA A 277 -15.49 -3.37 42.47
CA ALA A 277 -15.92 -1.98 42.34
C ALA A 277 -15.49 -1.20 43.58
N ILE A 278 -14.53 -0.30 43.43
CA ILE A 278 -14.29 0.79 44.37
C ILE A 278 -14.62 2.07 43.60
N ALA A 279 -15.70 2.72 44.02
CA ALA A 279 -16.07 4.04 43.52
C ALA A 279 -15.02 5.06 43.97
N LEU A 280 -14.14 5.44 43.07
CA LEU A 280 -13.25 6.58 43.23
C LEU A 280 -13.79 7.74 42.38
N ASN A 281 -13.95 8.91 43.00
CA ASN A 281 -14.32 10.17 42.34
C ASN A 281 -13.15 10.70 41.47
N GLY A 282 -12.72 9.92 40.47
CA GLY A 282 -11.76 10.27 39.46
C GLY A 282 -12.39 10.16 38.06
N PRO A 283 -11.74 10.66 36.99
CA PRO A 283 -12.21 10.42 35.64
C PRO A 283 -12.33 8.90 35.39
N PRO A 284 -13.31 8.45 34.59
CA PRO A 284 -13.48 7.04 34.30
C PRO A 284 -12.19 6.45 33.72
N LEU A 285 -11.80 5.28 34.20
CA LEU A 285 -10.67 4.56 33.63
C LEU A 285 -11.11 3.85 32.35
N PRO A 286 -10.21 3.71 31.32
CA PRO A 286 -10.52 2.93 30.14
C PRO A 286 -10.77 1.46 30.52
N VAL A 287 -11.66 0.78 29.78
CA VAL A 287 -12.00 -0.65 30.00
C VAL A 287 -10.82 -1.59 29.76
N ALA A 288 -9.85 -1.15 28.97
CA ALA A 288 -8.59 -1.79 28.69
C ALA A 288 -7.56 -0.72 28.33
N GLU A 289 -6.29 -1.07 28.26
CA GLU A 289 -5.27 -0.17 27.71
C GLU A 289 -5.65 0.24 26.28
N PRO A 290 -5.69 1.56 25.94
CA PRO A 290 -6.06 2.01 24.62
C PRO A 290 -5.14 1.44 23.54
N GLU A 291 -5.74 0.79 22.56
CA GLU A 291 -5.04 0.16 21.43
C GLU A 291 -4.87 1.15 20.27
N LEU A 292 -3.64 1.31 19.78
CA LEU A 292 -3.41 2.08 18.56
C LEU A 292 -4.18 1.44 17.39
N PRO A 293 -5.00 2.19 16.64
CA PRO A 293 -5.78 1.66 15.52
C PRO A 293 -4.90 1.30 14.32
N ASN A 294 -4.38 0.08 14.30
CA ASN A 294 -3.39 -0.41 13.31
C ASN A 294 -3.94 -1.54 12.43
N GLY A 295 -5.14 -1.38 11.88
CA GLY A 295 -5.74 -2.37 10.97
C GLY A 295 -6.90 -3.15 11.61
N GLN A 296 -6.90 -4.48 11.47
CA GLN A 296 -7.98 -5.32 11.99
C GLN A 296 -8.09 -5.23 13.52
N VAL A 297 -9.31 -5.01 14.02
CA VAL A 297 -9.61 -5.06 15.44
C VAL A 297 -9.58 -6.53 15.92
N ARG A 298 -8.67 -6.86 16.84
CA ARG A 298 -8.48 -8.23 17.34
C ARG A 298 -9.78 -8.78 17.93
N LEU A 299 -9.95 -10.11 17.93
CA LEU A 299 -11.13 -10.76 18.48
C LEU A 299 -11.32 -10.44 19.97
N ALA A 300 -10.23 -10.43 20.72
CA ALA A 300 -10.24 -10.14 22.15
C ALA A 300 -10.23 -8.63 22.49
N SER A 301 -10.24 -7.74 21.49
CA SER A 301 -10.20 -6.30 21.74
C SER A 301 -11.48 -5.80 22.38
N ALA A 302 -11.35 -5.05 23.48
CA ALA A 302 -12.46 -4.36 24.12
C ALA A 302 -13.01 -3.18 23.30
N PHE A 303 -12.31 -2.77 22.24
CA PHE A 303 -12.65 -1.61 21.42
C PHE A 303 -13.37 -1.97 20.10
N TYR A 304 -13.81 -3.21 19.94
CA TYR A 304 -14.70 -3.55 18.84
C TYR A 304 -16.12 -3.12 19.16
N VAL A 305 -16.74 -2.39 18.24
CA VAL A 305 -18.13 -1.98 18.35
C VAL A 305 -18.96 -2.82 17.38
N GLU A 306 -19.94 -3.56 17.92
CA GLU A 306 -20.89 -4.30 17.09
C GLU A 306 -21.81 -3.35 16.33
N ARG A 307 -22.09 -3.69 15.08
CA ARG A 307 -22.96 -2.94 14.20
C ARG A 307 -24.24 -3.72 13.91
N VAL A 308 -25.13 -3.70 14.89
CA VAL A 308 -26.45 -4.34 14.73
C VAL A 308 -27.17 -3.73 13.52
N PRO A 309 -27.73 -4.56 12.58
CA PRO A 309 -27.94 -6.01 12.73
C PRO A 309 -26.90 -6.90 12.04
N TYR A 310 -25.78 -6.37 11.53
CA TYR A 310 -24.90 -7.05 10.58
C TYR A 310 -24.25 -8.32 11.15
N GLU A 311 -23.71 -8.28 12.36
CA GLU A 311 -23.08 -9.43 13.00
C GLU A 311 -24.09 -10.58 13.16
N ALA A 312 -25.26 -10.27 13.69
CA ALA A 312 -26.31 -11.28 13.90
C ALA A 312 -26.83 -11.88 12.59
N GLN A 313 -26.90 -11.09 11.52
CA GLN A 313 -27.27 -11.60 10.17
C GLN A 313 -26.19 -12.53 9.64
N CYS A 314 -24.89 -12.11 9.71
CA CYS A 314 -23.77 -12.91 9.26
C CYS A 314 -23.66 -14.24 10.04
N TYR A 315 -23.83 -14.20 11.37
CA TYR A 315 -23.74 -15.40 12.21
C TYR A 315 -24.85 -16.42 11.93
N ARG A 316 -26.04 -15.95 11.56
CA ARG A 316 -27.11 -16.85 11.12
C ARG A 316 -26.87 -17.42 9.72
N GLU A 317 -26.44 -16.56 8.81
CA GLU A 317 -26.19 -16.93 7.40
C GLU A 317 -25.07 -17.94 7.28
N ILE A 318 -23.95 -17.76 8.00
CA ILE A 318 -22.79 -18.67 7.88
C ILE A 318 -23.11 -20.10 8.32
N CYS A 319 -24.17 -20.29 9.11
CA CYS A 319 -24.64 -21.61 9.51
C CYS A 319 -25.49 -22.30 8.42
N GLN A 320 -25.95 -21.55 7.39
CA GLN A 320 -26.75 -22.16 6.31
C GLN A 320 -25.86 -22.96 5.36
N PRO A 321 -26.36 -24.09 4.82
CA PRO A 321 -25.67 -24.84 3.77
C PRO A 321 -25.38 -23.95 2.55
N GLY A 322 -24.19 -24.09 1.96
CA GLY A 322 -23.81 -23.33 0.78
C GLY A 322 -23.78 -21.81 0.92
N ALA A 323 -23.69 -21.27 2.13
CA ALA A 323 -23.83 -19.84 2.39
C ALA A 323 -22.78 -18.98 1.67
N LEU A 324 -23.21 -17.82 1.17
CA LEU A 324 -22.36 -16.79 0.61
C LEU A 324 -22.64 -15.44 1.27
N ILE A 325 -21.67 -14.89 1.98
CA ILE A 325 -21.73 -13.56 2.60
C ILE A 325 -20.78 -12.63 1.84
N ARG A 326 -21.26 -11.44 1.47
CA ARG A 326 -20.49 -10.43 0.75
C ARG A 326 -20.40 -9.17 1.58
N ILE A 327 -19.18 -8.80 1.99
CA ILE A 327 -18.94 -7.61 2.81
C ILE A 327 -18.27 -6.55 1.96
N LYS A 328 -18.93 -5.41 1.78
CA LYS A 328 -18.40 -4.25 1.04
C LYS A 328 -18.45 -2.99 1.89
N ALA A 329 -17.47 -2.14 1.74
CA ALA A 329 -17.40 -0.78 2.24
C ALA A 329 -16.12 -0.09 1.72
N PRO A 330 -15.97 1.23 1.83
CA PRO A 330 -14.67 1.88 1.68
C PRO A 330 -13.61 1.28 2.58
N ARG A 331 -12.34 1.65 2.38
CA ARG A 331 -11.25 1.19 3.27
C ARG A 331 -11.50 1.62 4.71
N GLN A 332 -10.92 0.86 5.66
CA GLN A 332 -10.92 1.16 7.10
C GLN A 332 -12.31 1.23 7.78
N MET A 333 -13.33 0.72 7.11
CA MET A 333 -14.68 0.59 7.67
C MET A 333 -14.87 -0.67 8.56
N GLY A 334 -13.84 -1.51 8.73
CA GLY A 334 -13.87 -2.68 9.61
C GLY A 334 -14.32 -3.98 8.95
N LYS A 335 -14.27 -4.09 7.61
CA LYS A 335 -14.63 -5.32 6.84
C LYS A 335 -13.91 -6.57 7.33
N THR A 336 -12.58 -6.53 7.38
CA THR A 336 -11.73 -7.64 7.84
C THR A 336 -11.99 -8.00 9.29
N SER A 337 -12.32 -7.01 10.14
CA SER A 337 -12.68 -7.26 11.55
C SER A 337 -14.00 -8.02 11.70
N LEU A 338 -14.99 -7.72 10.85
CA LEU A 338 -16.25 -8.47 10.80
C LEU A 338 -16.02 -9.89 10.27
N MET A 339 -15.27 -10.04 9.16
CA MET A 339 -14.93 -11.36 8.61
C MET A 339 -14.26 -12.26 9.66
N ALA A 340 -13.29 -11.72 10.42
CA ALA A 340 -12.63 -12.49 11.48
C ALA A 340 -13.60 -13.01 12.54
N ARG A 341 -14.64 -12.24 12.90
CA ARG A 341 -15.68 -12.65 13.85
C ARG A 341 -16.61 -13.69 13.26
N ILE A 342 -16.96 -13.58 11.99
CA ILE A 342 -17.73 -14.62 11.27
C ILE A 342 -16.96 -15.93 11.26
N LEU A 343 -15.67 -15.90 10.93
CA LEU A 343 -14.82 -17.10 10.94
C LEU A 343 -14.63 -17.65 12.36
N TYR A 344 -14.55 -16.78 13.37
CA TYR A 344 -14.50 -17.23 14.77
C TYR A 344 -15.81 -17.94 15.15
N GLN A 345 -16.96 -17.32 14.87
CA GLN A 345 -18.26 -17.93 15.11
C GLN A 345 -18.42 -19.28 14.41
N ALA A 346 -17.96 -19.41 13.17
CA ALA A 346 -17.99 -20.67 12.43
C ALA A 346 -17.12 -21.74 13.11
N ARG A 347 -15.95 -21.38 13.66
CA ARG A 347 -15.10 -22.32 14.43
C ARG A 347 -15.75 -22.79 15.71
N GLU A 348 -16.47 -21.91 16.41
CA GLU A 348 -17.25 -22.31 17.62
C GLU A 348 -18.36 -23.31 17.28
N GLN A 349 -18.81 -23.36 16.02
CA GLN A 349 -19.74 -24.37 15.51
C GLN A 349 -19.04 -25.65 15.00
N GLY A 350 -17.72 -25.75 15.16
CA GLY A 350 -16.94 -26.89 14.70
C GLY A 350 -16.57 -26.86 13.20
N TYR A 351 -16.74 -25.73 12.50
CA TYR A 351 -16.44 -25.64 11.07
C TYR A 351 -14.95 -25.42 10.82
N ARG A 352 -14.42 -26.01 9.77
CA ARG A 352 -13.08 -25.73 9.26
C ARG A 352 -13.05 -24.32 8.65
N THR A 353 -12.10 -23.47 9.04
CA THR A 353 -12.06 -22.10 8.55
C THR A 353 -10.71 -21.73 7.96
N VAL A 354 -10.73 -21.11 6.78
CA VAL A 354 -9.53 -20.64 6.08
C VAL A 354 -9.65 -19.15 5.78
N PRO A 355 -8.95 -18.26 6.53
CA PRO A 355 -8.76 -16.87 6.12
C PRO A 355 -7.71 -16.81 5.01
N LEU A 356 -8.06 -16.24 3.87
CA LEU A 356 -7.20 -16.06 2.72
C LEU A 356 -7.28 -14.60 2.25
N SER A 357 -6.16 -13.87 2.29
CA SER A 357 -6.06 -12.54 1.68
C SER A 357 -5.30 -12.63 0.36
N PHE A 358 -5.83 -11.99 -0.66
CA PHE A 358 -5.20 -11.90 -1.98
C PHE A 358 -3.96 -11.00 -1.98
N GLN A 359 -3.68 -10.24 -0.92
CA GLN A 359 -2.41 -9.54 -0.74
C GLN A 359 -1.20 -10.49 -0.65
N HIS A 360 -1.42 -11.74 -0.25
CA HIS A 360 -0.36 -12.76 -0.23
C HIS A 360 -0.01 -13.33 -1.60
N ALA A 361 -0.78 -13.04 -2.64
CA ALA A 361 -0.50 -13.49 -3.99
C ALA A 361 0.57 -12.59 -4.62
N ASP A 362 1.64 -13.18 -5.14
CA ASP A 362 2.62 -12.46 -5.93
C ASP A 362 2.03 -12.05 -7.29
N THR A 363 2.63 -11.08 -7.96
CA THR A 363 2.14 -10.60 -9.27
C THR A 363 2.11 -11.71 -10.32
N LEU A 364 3.04 -12.67 -10.23
CA LEU A 364 3.09 -13.83 -11.13
C LEU A 364 1.84 -14.72 -11.04
N VAL A 365 1.20 -14.77 -9.89
CA VAL A 365 -0.07 -15.51 -9.69
C VAL A 365 -1.20 -14.94 -10.55
N PHE A 366 -1.14 -13.66 -10.90
CA PHE A 366 -2.13 -12.99 -11.73
C PHE A 366 -1.75 -12.92 -13.23
N THR A 367 -0.81 -13.73 -13.71
CA THR A 367 -0.45 -13.79 -15.13
C THR A 367 -1.54 -14.45 -15.96
N ASN A 368 -2.20 -15.46 -15.41
CA ASN A 368 -3.33 -16.15 -16.01
C ASN A 368 -4.20 -16.83 -14.93
N LEU A 369 -5.39 -17.28 -15.33
CA LEU A 369 -6.34 -17.92 -14.43
C LEU A 369 -5.79 -19.22 -13.81
N ASN A 370 -5.01 -19.98 -14.57
CA ASN A 370 -4.45 -21.26 -14.12
C ASN A 370 -3.54 -21.07 -12.90
N GLU A 371 -2.61 -20.12 -12.97
CA GLU A 371 -1.70 -19.79 -11.87
C GLU A 371 -2.47 -19.32 -10.63
N LEU A 372 -3.51 -18.50 -10.83
CA LEU A 372 -4.34 -18.03 -9.72
C LEU A 372 -5.07 -19.19 -9.03
N LEU A 373 -5.67 -20.11 -9.79
CA LEU A 373 -6.44 -21.22 -9.22
C LEU A 373 -5.54 -22.26 -8.56
N GLN A 374 -4.35 -22.54 -9.11
CA GLN A 374 -3.36 -23.40 -8.45
C GLN A 374 -2.86 -22.81 -7.14
N TRP A 375 -2.49 -21.51 -7.14
CA TRP A 375 -2.12 -20.80 -5.91
C TRP A 375 -3.25 -20.83 -4.88
N PHE A 376 -4.48 -20.62 -5.31
CA PHE A 376 -5.67 -20.63 -4.45
C PHE A 376 -5.85 -21.99 -3.76
N CYS A 377 -5.84 -23.08 -4.53
CA CYS A 377 -5.90 -24.43 -4.00
C CYS A 377 -4.75 -24.75 -3.03
N ALA A 378 -3.50 -24.44 -3.43
CA ALA A 378 -2.31 -24.69 -2.62
C ALA A 378 -2.35 -23.92 -1.28
N ARG A 379 -2.81 -22.66 -1.27
CA ARG A 379 -2.94 -21.87 -0.05
C ARG A 379 -3.97 -22.43 0.92
N ILE A 380 -5.11 -22.90 0.41
CA ILE A 380 -6.17 -23.52 1.23
C ILE A 380 -5.65 -24.84 1.81
N THR A 381 -5.07 -25.70 0.99
CA THR A 381 -4.49 -26.99 1.39
C THR A 381 -3.45 -26.81 2.51
N ARG A 382 -2.53 -25.87 2.33
CA ARG A 382 -1.51 -25.54 3.35
C ARG A 382 -2.14 -25.04 4.66
N LYS A 383 -3.16 -24.21 4.59
CA LYS A 383 -3.86 -23.68 5.78
C LYS A 383 -4.62 -24.79 6.53
N LEU A 384 -5.18 -25.73 5.83
CA LEU A 384 -5.85 -26.92 6.38
C LEU A 384 -4.86 -28.01 6.81
N ARG A 385 -3.55 -27.85 6.51
CA ARG A 385 -2.48 -28.82 6.78
C ARG A 385 -2.74 -30.20 6.15
N LEU A 386 -3.34 -30.20 4.95
CA LEU A 386 -3.60 -31.42 4.21
C LEU A 386 -2.36 -31.88 3.43
N PRO A 387 -2.19 -33.21 3.21
CA PRO A 387 -0.99 -33.78 2.59
C PRO A 387 -0.98 -33.71 1.05
N TYR A 388 -2.01 -33.14 0.43
CA TYR A 388 -2.18 -33.13 -1.02
C TYR A 388 -1.23 -32.13 -1.72
N GLN A 389 -0.75 -32.52 -2.90
CA GLN A 389 -0.03 -31.66 -3.82
C GLN A 389 -0.98 -31.29 -4.97
N VAL A 390 -1.12 -30.00 -5.27
CA VAL A 390 -2.05 -29.53 -6.30
C VAL A 390 -1.70 -30.11 -7.68
N ASP A 391 -0.41 -30.21 -8.00
CA ASP A 391 0.08 -30.72 -9.29
C ASP A 391 -0.36 -32.17 -9.58
N ASP A 392 -0.57 -32.99 -8.56
CA ASP A 392 -1.02 -34.40 -8.69
C ASP A 392 -2.46 -34.49 -9.20
N TYR A 393 -3.24 -33.43 -9.03
CA TYR A 393 -4.68 -33.36 -9.38
C TYR A 393 -4.94 -32.42 -10.56
N TRP A 394 -3.90 -31.86 -11.17
CA TRP A 394 -4.02 -30.89 -12.25
C TRP A 394 -3.71 -31.52 -13.60
N SER A 395 -4.71 -31.61 -14.48
CA SER A 395 -4.57 -32.24 -15.79
C SER A 395 -4.65 -31.21 -16.91
N ASP A 396 -3.73 -31.30 -17.86
CA ASP A 396 -3.75 -30.45 -19.08
C ASP A 396 -4.97 -30.74 -19.99
N THR A 397 -5.68 -31.85 -19.73
CA THR A 397 -6.86 -32.26 -20.51
C THR A 397 -8.08 -31.41 -20.17
N TYR A 398 -8.15 -30.93 -18.93
CA TYR A 398 -9.27 -30.12 -18.43
C TYR A 398 -8.93 -28.65 -18.35
N GLY A 399 -9.95 -27.80 -18.36
CA GLY A 399 -9.78 -26.37 -18.13
C GLY A 399 -9.40 -26.06 -16.68
N SER A 400 -8.81 -24.89 -16.44
CA SER A 400 -8.37 -24.50 -15.10
C SER A 400 -9.51 -24.48 -14.06
N LYS A 401 -10.73 -24.11 -14.49
CA LYS A 401 -11.91 -24.11 -13.60
C LYS A 401 -12.34 -25.50 -13.22
N ASP A 402 -12.33 -26.44 -14.18
CA ASP A 402 -12.70 -27.84 -13.94
C ASP A 402 -11.68 -28.52 -13.02
N ASN A 403 -10.37 -28.30 -13.26
CA ASN A 403 -9.32 -28.80 -12.37
C ASN A 403 -9.49 -28.27 -10.93
N CYS A 404 -9.77 -26.98 -10.79
CA CYS A 404 -10.00 -26.37 -9.47
C CYS A 404 -11.25 -26.93 -8.79
N THR A 405 -12.34 -27.14 -9.52
CA THR A 405 -13.58 -27.72 -9.01
C THR A 405 -13.35 -29.15 -8.55
N ALA A 406 -12.74 -30.00 -9.40
CA ALA A 406 -12.39 -31.37 -9.04
C ALA A 406 -11.48 -31.42 -7.79
N TYR A 407 -10.49 -30.54 -7.69
CA TYR A 407 -9.64 -30.45 -6.50
C TYR A 407 -10.42 -30.13 -5.22
N PHE A 408 -11.39 -29.22 -5.31
CA PHE A 408 -12.29 -28.91 -4.19
C PHE A 408 -13.12 -30.11 -3.80
N GLU A 409 -13.71 -30.81 -4.77
CA GLU A 409 -14.53 -31.99 -4.54
C GLU A 409 -13.73 -33.16 -3.94
N GLU A 410 -12.61 -33.53 -4.55
CA GLU A 410 -11.83 -34.70 -4.19
C GLU A 410 -10.96 -34.52 -2.95
N CYS A 411 -10.36 -33.31 -2.77
CA CYS A 411 -9.35 -33.07 -1.73
C CYS A 411 -9.83 -32.19 -0.56
N LEU A 412 -10.71 -31.22 -0.80
CA LEU A 412 -11.04 -30.25 0.24
C LEU A 412 -12.37 -30.53 0.92
N LEU A 413 -13.40 -30.85 0.17
CA LEU A 413 -14.77 -31.06 0.68
C LEU A 413 -15.04 -32.51 1.07
N SER A 414 -14.43 -33.47 0.38
CA SER A 414 -14.56 -34.90 0.71
C SER A 414 -13.68 -35.32 1.90
N GLU A 415 -12.68 -34.54 2.28
CA GLU A 415 -11.75 -34.84 3.38
C GLU A 415 -12.44 -34.95 4.75
N SER A 416 -13.55 -34.21 4.94
CA SER A 416 -14.26 -34.15 6.21
C SER A 416 -15.75 -33.89 5.99
N ASP A 417 -16.58 -34.36 6.92
CA ASP A 417 -18.00 -34.02 6.96
C ASP A 417 -18.26 -32.63 7.52
N GLU A 418 -17.24 -32.02 8.17
CA GLU A 418 -17.34 -30.67 8.70
C GLU A 418 -17.37 -29.63 7.56
N PRO A 419 -18.25 -28.64 7.64
CA PRO A 419 -18.27 -27.54 6.68
C PRO A 419 -16.94 -26.79 6.60
N LEU A 420 -16.61 -26.32 5.39
CA LEU A 420 -15.44 -25.49 5.10
C LEU A 420 -15.86 -24.04 4.84
N VAL A 421 -15.36 -23.11 5.65
CA VAL A 421 -15.61 -21.68 5.48
C VAL A 421 -14.36 -21.00 4.95
N LEU A 422 -14.46 -20.42 3.75
CA LEU A 422 -13.40 -19.62 3.16
C LEU A 422 -13.69 -18.13 3.38
N GLY A 423 -12.83 -17.43 4.11
CA GLY A 423 -12.84 -15.98 4.24
C GLY A 423 -11.88 -15.36 3.24
N LEU A 424 -12.40 -14.82 2.13
CA LEU A 424 -11.64 -14.24 1.03
C LEU A 424 -11.56 -12.74 1.21
N ASP A 425 -10.42 -12.24 1.69
CA ASP A 425 -10.19 -10.81 1.93
C ASP A 425 -9.42 -10.16 0.78
N GLU A 426 -9.71 -8.87 0.57
CA GLU A 426 -9.06 -8.03 -0.45
C GLU A 426 -9.15 -8.62 -1.87
N VAL A 427 -10.31 -9.20 -2.20
CA VAL A 427 -10.55 -9.75 -3.54
C VAL A 427 -10.54 -8.67 -4.62
N ASP A 428 -10.61 -7.39 -4.25
CA ASP A 428 -10.44 -6.24 -5.14
C ASP A 428 -9.09 -6.23 -5.87
N ARG A 429 -8.08 -6.93 -5.37
CA ARG A 429 -6.83 -7.13 -6.09
C ARG A 429 -7.02 -7.92 -7.40
N VAL A 430 -7.94 -8.88 -7.41
CA VAL A 430 -8.26 -9.66 -8.62
C VAL A 430 -8.91 -8.78 -9.70
N PHE A 431 -9.68 -7.74 -9.31
CA PHE A 431 -10.33 -6.84 -10.25
C PHE A 431 -9.37 -6.01 -11.13
N GLN A 432 -8.11 -5.88 -10.73
CA GLN A 432 -7.08 -5.25 -11.55
C GLN A 432 -6.76 -6.06 -12.82
N TYR A 433 -7.23 -7.31 -12.89
CA TYR A 433 -7.02 -8.27 -13.99
C TYR A 433 -8.38 -8.74 -14.54
N PRO A 434 -9.08 -7.94 -15.39
CA PRO A 434 -10.48 -8.16 -15.75
C PRO A 434 -10.78 -9.54 -16.31
N THR A 435 -9.93 -10.06 -17.19
CA THR A 435 -10.12 -11.39 -17.81
C THR A 435 -10.06 -12.54 -16.78
N ILE A 436 -9.19 -12.40 -15.77
CA ILE A 436 -9.06 -13.37 -14.67
C ILE A 436 -10.22 -13.20 -13.70
N ALA A 437 -10.60 -11.94 -13.44
CA ALA A 437 -11.67 -11.62 -12.50
C ALA A 437 -13.01 -12.22 -12.91
N ASP A 438 -13.39 -12.08 -14.17
CA ASP A 438 -14.65 -12.63 -14.70
C ASP A 438 -14.72 -14.15 -14.49
N ASP A 439 -13.65 -14.86 -14.84
CA ASP A 439 -13.58 -16.31 -14.71
C ASP A 439 -13.52 -16.77 -13.25
N PHE A 440 -12.70 -16.13 -12.43
CA PHE A 440 -12.55 -16.47 -11.01
C PHE A 440 -13.85 -16.26 -10.23
N PHE A 441 -14.47 -15.09 -10.38
CA PHE A 441 -15.72 -14.80 -9.68
C PHE A 441 -16.90 -15.59 -10.26
N GLY A 442 -16.89 -15.86 -11.56
CA GLY A 442 -17.84 -16.76 -12.20
C GLY A 442 -17.78 -18.19 -11.61
N LEU A 443 -16.57 -18.69 -11.31
CA LEU A 443 -16.37 -19.98 -10.65
C LEU A 443 -16.95 -20.00 -9.23
N LEU A 444 -16.67 -18.97 -8.41
CA LEU A 444 -17.24 -18.87 -7.06
C LEU A 444 -18.76 -18.82 -7.07
N ARG A 445 -19.34 -18.15 -8.07
CA ARG A 445 -20.78 -18.14 -8.27
C ARG A 445 -21.33 -19.51 -8.63
N ALA A 446 -20.67 -20.22 -9.57
CA ALA A 446 -21.10 -21.54 -9.98
C ALA A 446 -21.14 -22.52 -8.78
N TRP A 447 -20.14 -22.49 -7.91
CA TRP A 447 -20.14 -23.31 -6.69
C TRP A 447 -21.27 -22.97 -5.71
N TYR A 448 -21.61 -21.68 -5.60
CA TYR A 448 -22.76 -21.26 -4.79
C TYR A 448 -24.09 -21.77 -5.38
N GLU A 449 -24.24 -21.73 -6.71
CA GLU A 449 -25.45 -22.20 -7.40
C GLU A 449 -25.56 -23.73 -7.34
N GLU A 450 -24.40 -24.44 -7.42
CA GLU A 450 -24.33 -25.91 -7.33
C GLU A 450 -24.90 -26.43 -6.00
N ALA A 451 -24.57 -25.76 -4.89
CA ALA A 451 -25.14 -26.08 -3.58
C ALA A 451 -26.68 -25.98 -3.52
N GLY A 452 -27.27 -25.18 -4.40
CA GLY A 452 -28.73 -24.94 -4.45
C GLY A 452 -29.53 -25.92 -5.33
N TYR A 453 -28.87 -26.77 -6.14
CA TYR A 453 -29.60 -27.62 -7.10
C TYR A 453 -30.30 -28.84 -6.48
N GLY A 454 -29.93 -29.27 -5.27
CA GLY A 454 -30.55 -30.44 -4.59
C GLY A 454 -30.34 -31.76 -5.30
N ALA A 455 -29.29 -31.89 -6.11
CA ALA A 455 -28.86 -33.15 -6.73
C ALA A 455 -27.89 -33.91 -5.82
N SER A 456 -27.57 -35.15 -6.10
CA SER A 456 -26.65 -35.96 -5.26
C SER A 456 -25.29 -35.33 -5.01
N ASP A 457 -24.81 -34.50 -5.93
CA ASP A 457 -23.53 -33.81 -5.81
C ASP A 457 -23.64 -32.47 -5.04
N SER A 458 -24.85 -31.93 -4.89
CA SER A 458 -25.13 -30.73 -4.10
C SER A 458 -24.76 -30.87 -2.63
N ASP A 459 -24.92 -32.07 -2.05
CA ASP A 459 -24.61 -32.35 -0.64
C ASP A 459 -23.15 -32.04 -0.32
N LEU A 460 -22.24 -32.18 -1.30
CA LEU A 460 -20.84 -31.87 -1.15
C LEU A 460 -20.62 -30.35 -1.14
N TRP A 461 -21.24 -29.62 -2.07
CA TRP A 461 -21.13 -28.17 -2.19
C TRP A 461 -21.86 -27.42 -1.08
N GLU A 462 -22.88 -28.04 -0.47
CA GLU A 462 -23.51 -27.52 0.74
C GLU A 462 -22.53 -27.38 1.92
N LYS A 463 -21.41 -28.14 1.91
CA LYS A 463 -20.35 -27.98 2.92
C LYS A 463 -19.51 -26.72 2.71
N LEU A 464 -19.45 -26.14 1.50
CA LEU A 464 -18.69 -24.91 1.24
C LEU A 464 -19.48 -23.69 1.67
N ARG A 465 -18.82 -22.78 2.38
CA ARG A 465 -19.33 -21.46 2.73
C ARG A 465 -18.31 -20.39 2.39
N LEU A 466 -18.78 -19.31 1.81
CA LEU A 466 -17.92 -18.22 1.32
C LEU A 466 -18.23 -16.91 2.06
N VAL A 467 -17.18 -16.24 2.52
CA VAL A 467 -17.24 -14.86 3.00
C VAL A 467 -16.31 -14.04 2.12
N VAL A 468 -16.87 -13.24 1.23
CA VAL A 468 -16.13 -12.44 0.25
C VAL A 468 -16.07 -10.99 0.71
N VAL A 469 -14.87 -10.45 0.86
CA VAL A 469 -14.63 -9.09 1.36
C VAL A 469 -13.90 -8.26 0.31
N HIS A 470 -14.47 -7.11 -0.04
CA HIS A 470 -13.85 -6.19 -0.99
C HIS A 470 -14.05 -4.72 -0.61
N SER A 471 -13.16 -3.85 -1.09
CA SER A 471 -13.32 -2.41 -1.01
C SER A 471 -14.24 -1.91 -2.12
N THR A 472 -15.07 -0.91 -1.81
CA THR A 472 -15.86 -0.21 -2.82
C THR A 472 -15.02 0.76 -3.66
N GLU A 473 -13.78 1.04 -3.24
CA GLU A 473 -12.88 2.00 -3.93
C GLU A 473 -12.45 1.51 -5.33
N VAL A 474 -12.53 0.21 -5.58
CA VAL A 474 -12.22 -0.36 -6.89
C VAL A 474 -13.50 -0.49 -7.69
N TYR A 475 -13.55 0.16 -8.86
CA TYR A 475 -14.66 -0.02 -9.81
C TYR A 475 -14.55 -1.39 -10.46
N ILE A 476 -15.62 -2.17 -10.35
CA ILE A 476 -15.71 -3.53 -10.88
C ILE A 476 -16.47 -3.46 -12.21
N PRO A 477 -15.83 -3.60 -13.37
CA PRO A 477 -16.49 -3.71 -14.67
C PRO A 477 -16.95 -5.15 -14.96
N LEU A 478 -17.36 -5.92 -13.93
CA LEU A 478 -17.83 -7.29 -14.12
C LEU A 478 -19.25 -7.31 -14.72
N ASP A 479 -19.55 -8.32 -15.52
CA ASP A 479 -20.92 -8.62 -15.92
C ASP A 479 -21.73 -8.95 -14.66
N ILE A 480 -22.69 -8.09 -14.39
CA ILE A 480 -23.56 -8.17 -13.21
C ILE A 480 -24.23 -9.55 -13.10
N ASN A 481 -24.53 -10.19 -14.24
CA ASN A 481 -25.25 -11.46 -14.29
C ASN A 481 -24.36 -12.70 -14.04
N GLN A 482 -23.05 -12.56 -14.13
CA GLN A 482 -22.09 -13.67 -13.95
C GLN A 482 -21.29 -13.61 -12.64
N SER A 483 -21.45 -12.53 -11.89
CA SER A 483 -20.67 -12.25 -10.68
C SER A 483 -21.36 -12.77 -9.41
N PRO A 484 -20.63 -13.31 -8.41
CA PRO A 484 -21.17 -13.69 -7.10
C PRO A 484 -21.72 -12.48 -6.34
N PHE A 485 -21.44 -11.25 -6.83
CA PHE A 485 -21.86 -10.02 -6.16
C PHE A 485 -23.35 -9.69 -6.27
N ASN A 486 -24.15 -10.53 -6.94
CA ASN A 486 -25.63 -10.41 -7.02
C ASN A 486 -26.38 -11.49 -6.24
N VAL A 487 -25.69 -12.47 -5.67
CA VAL A 487 -26.29 -13.59 -4.95
C VAL A 487 -25.79 -13.60 -3.50
N GLY A 488 -26.39 -14.40 -2.63
CA GLY A 488 -26.03 -14.51 -1.21
C GLY A 488 -26.40 -13.26 -0.39
N LEU A 489 -25.91 -13.18 0.84
CA LEU A 489 -26.20 -12.11 1.79
C LEU A 489 -25.29 -10.87 1.53
N PRO A 490 -25.83 -9.73 1.08
CA PRO A 490 -25.05 -8.51 0.95
C PRO A 490 -24.97 -7.77 2.29
N ILE A 491 -23.74 -7.45 2.72
CA ILE A 491 -23.46 -6.59 3.87
C ILE A 491 -22.72 -5.36 3.38
N GLU A 492 -23.34 -4.21 3.53
CA GLU A 492 -22.71 -2.91 3.30
C GLU A 492 -22.51 -2.22 4.65
N LEU A 493 -21.23 -2.12 5.07
CA LEU A 493 -20.96 -1.56 6.38
C LEU A 493 -21.17 -0.05 6.39
N SER A 494 -22.04 0.41 7.28
CA SER A 494 -22.27 1.82 7.56
C SER A 494 -21.23 2.38 8.55
N GLU A 495 -21.23 3.69 8.69
CA GLU A 495 -20.54 4.41 9.76
C GLU A 495 -21.14 4.09 11.13
N PHE A 496 -20.40 4.43 12.19
CA PHE A 496 -20.92 4.34 13.55
C PHE A 496 -22.04 5.37 13.78
N ALA A 497 -23.09 4.94 14.47
CA ALA A 497 -24.09 5.82 14.99
C ALA A 497 -23.56 6.60 16.22
N PRO A 498 -24.20 7.74 16.59
CA PRO A 498 -23.77 8.52 17.77
C PRO A 498 -23.67 7.72 19.06
N GLU A 499 -24.58 6.78 19.26
CA GLU A 499 -24.61 5.90 20.44
C GLU A 499 -23.41 4.96 20.46
N GLN A 500 -22.97 4.48 19.30
CA GLN A 500 -21.79 3.63 19.16
C GLN A 500 -20.49 4.41 19.38
N VAL A 501 -20.42 5.66 18.92
CA VAL A 501 -19.31 6.56 19.23
C VAL A 501 -19.28 6.90 20.72
N GLN A 502 -20.44 7.16 21.34
CA GLN A 502 -20.54 7.41 22.76
C GLN A 502 -20.07 6.19 23.59
N ASP A 503 -20.49 4.97 23.24
CA ASP A 503 -20.02 3.73 23.87
C ASP A 503 -18.48 3.60 23.74
N LEU A 504 -17.94 3.90 22.56
CA LEU A 504 -16.51 3.83 22.30
C LEU A 504 -15.71 4.87 23.10
N THR A 505 -16.25 6.09 23.32
CA THR A 505 -15.61 7.09 24.18
C THR A 505 -15.52 6.60 25.62
N GLN A 506 -16.59 6.00 26.14
CA GLN A 506 -16.62 5.42 27.49
C GLN A 506 -15.58 4.30 27.64
N ARG A 507 -15.45 3.43 26.63
CA ARG A 507 -14.44 2.37 26.62
C ARG A 507 -13.00 2.91 26.65
N HIS A 508 -12.75 4.09 26.07
CA HIS A 508 -11.46 4.78 26.16
C HIS A 508 -11.26 5.58 27.46
N GLY A 509 -12.21 5.50 28.42
CA GLY A 509 -12.13 6.26 29.68
C GLY A 509 -12.43 7.76 29.52
N LEU A 510 -13.06 8.15 28.42
CA LEU A 510 -13.42 9.53 28.16
C LEU A 510 -14.85 9.79 28.63
N ASN A 511 -15.00 10.70 29.58
CA ASN A 511 -16.33 11.09 30.10
C ASN A 511 -16.91 12.23 29.23
N TRP A 512 -17.21 11.92 28.00
CA TRP A 512 -17.73 12.88 27.03
C TRP A 512 -19.24 13.05 27.13
N SER A 513 -19.68 14.29 27.04
CA SER A 513 -21.08 14.65 26.81
C SER A 513 -21.49 14.34 25.36
N ALA A 514 -22.79 14.24 25.13
CA ALA A 514 -23.32 14.09 23.75
C ALA A 514 -22.83 15.21 22.81
N ALA A 515 -22.66 16.44 23.31
CA ALA A 515 -22.15 17.57 22.53
C ALA A 515 -20.70 17.36 22.05
N GLN A 516 -19.85 16.75 22.86
CA GLN A 516 -18.47 16.43 22.46
C GLN A 516 -18.41 15.29 21.44
N VAL A 517 -19.29 14.29 21.56
CA VAL A 517 -19.46 13.25 20.54
C VAL A 517 -19.94 13.86 19.23
N GLU A 518 -20.94 14.73 19.27
CA GLU A 518 -21.45 15.45 18.10
C GLU A 518 -20.37 16.32 17.46
N GLN A 519 -19.53 16.99 18.27
CA GLN A 519 -18.39 17.76 17.78
C GLN A 519 -17.40 16.88 17.02
N LEU A 520 -17.00 15.72 17.54
CA LEU A 520 -16.15 14.80 16.79
C LEU A 520 -16.83 14.31 15.53
N MET A 521 -18.10 13.92 15.62
CA MET A 521 -18.86 13.41 14.46
C MET A 521 -19.11 14.49 13.40
N SER A 522 -19.16 15.76 13.74
CA SER A 522 -19.24 16.84 12.76
C SER A 522 -17.98 16.92 11.89
N ILE A 523 -16.82 16.51 12.41
CA ILE A 523 -15.54 16.51 11.68
C ILE A 523 -15.41 15.27 10.80
N VAL A 524 -15.55 14.07 11.38
CA VAL A 524 -15.22 12.78 10.75
C VAL A 524 -16.41 11.85 10.53
N GLY A 525 -17.64 12.32 10.80
CA GLY A 525 -18.83 11.46 10.83
C GLY A 525 -18.68 10.34 11.85
N GLY A 526 -19.24 9.19 11.53
CA GLY A 526 -19.05 7.95 12.29
C GLY A 526 -17.98 7.03 11.68
N HIS A 527 -17.00 7.55 10.94
CA HIS A 527 -16.00 6.71 10.27
C HIS A 527 -15.17 5.91 11.29
N PRO A 528 -15.25 4.56 11.33
CA PRO A 528 -14.72 3.76 12.42
C PRO A 528 -13.25 3.99 12.73
N TYR A 529 -12.42 4.08 11.70
CA TYR A 529 -10.99 4.30 11.85
C TYR A 529 -10.68 5.72 12.36
N LEU A 530 -11.28 6.75 11.74
CA LEU A 530 -11.01 8.15 12.12
C LEU A 530 -11.50 8.45 13.56
N VAL A 531 -12.65 7.91 13.94
CA VAL A 531 -13.14 7.98 15.33
C VAL A 531 -12.16 7.31 16.30
N ARG A 532 -11.72 6.09 16.02
CA ARG A 532 -10.78 5.38 16.89
C ARG A 532 -9.43 6.08 17.02
N VAL A 533 -8.90 6.63 15.92
CA VAL A 533 -7.65 7.40 15.92
C VAL A 533 -7.78 8.63 16.83
N ALA A 534 -8.87 9.38 16.73
CA ALA A 534 -9.11 10.52 17.61
C ALA A 534 -9.17 10.10 19.08
N LEU A 535 -9.99 9.10 19.39
CA LEU A 535 -10.20 8.66 20.78
C LEU A 535 -8.94 8.10 21.41
N TYR A 536 -8.10 7.38 20.63
CA TYR A 536 -6.82 6.88 21.09
C TYR A 536 -5.89 8.04 21.50
N HIS A 537 -5.63 9.00 20.62
CA HIS A 537 -4.72 10.10 20.90
C HIS A 537 -5.24 11.05 21.99
N ILE A 538 -6.56 11.22 22.10
CA ILE A 538 -7.15 12.01 23.18
C ILE A 538 -7.05 11.27 24.51
N ALA A 539 -7.29 9.95 24.54
CA ALA A 539 -7.13 9.15 25.76
C ALA A 539 -5.67 9.11 26.24
N GLN A 540 -4.70 9.14 25.32
CA GLN A 540 -3.27 9.26 25.64
C GLN A 540 -2.86 10.70 26.02
N GLN A 541 -3.78 11.67 26.01
CA GLN A 541 -3.54 13.09 26.32
C GLN A 541 -2.54 13.78 25.35
N GLU A 542 -2.36 13.23 24.16
CA GLU A 542 -1.47 13.81 23.14
C GLU A 542 -2.12 15.00 22.41
N ILE A 543 -3.46 15.00 22.32
CA ILE A 543 -4.26 16.07 21.73
C ILE A 543 -5.58 16.26 22.48
N THR A 544 -6.14 17.48 22.49
CA THR A 544 -7.50 17.75 22.96
C THR A 544 -8.50 17.80 21.81
N LEU A 545 -9.79 17.65 22.10
CA LEU A 545 -10.85 17.70 21.08
C LEU A 545 -10.88 19.06 20.36
N GLU A 546 -10.65 20.15 21.10
CA GLU A 546 -10.59 21.51 20.54
C GLU A 546 -9.43 21.62 19.56
N ARG A 547 -8.22 21.22 19.97
CA ARG A 547 -7.05 21.24 19.10
C ARG A 547 -7.20 20.33 17.89
N LEU A 548 -7.84 19.17 18.06
CA LEU A 548 -8.19 18.30 16.94
C LEU A 548 -9.09 19.03 15.95
N SER A 549 -10.13 19.72 16.42
CA SER A 549 -11.05 20.48 15.55
C SER A 549 -10.33 21.54 14.72
N ASP A 550 -9.35 22.21 15.32
CA ASP A 550 -8.57 23.26 14.64
C ASP A 550 -7.56 22.71 13.62
N THR A 551 -7.02 21.51 13.86
CA THR A 551 -5.90 20.96 13.08
C THR A 551 -6.26 19.79 12.20
N ALA A 552 -7.47 19.23 12.32
CA ALA A 552 -7.90 18.01 11.63
C ALA A 552 -7.68 18.05 10.10
N ALA A 553 -7.98 19.19 9.47
CA ALA A 553 -7.88 19.37 8.02
C ALA A 553 -6.50 19.92 7.58
N THR A 554 -5.47 19.79 8.39
CA THR A 554 -4.11 20.25 8.04
C THR A 554 -3.20 19.08 7.65
N GLU A 555 -2.12 19.37 6.91
CA GLU A 555 -1.13 18.36 6.51
C GLU A 555 -0.42 17.69 7.69
N ALA A 556 -0.15 18.46 8.75
CA ALA A 556 0.47 17.98 9.98
C ALA A 556 -0.55 17.49 11.01
N GLY A 557 -1.85 17.57 10.68
CA GLY A 557 -2.94 17.13 11.54
C GLY A 557 -3.02 15.61 11.66
N LEU A 558 -3.79 15.16 12.64
CA LEU A 558 -3.94 13.74 12.97
C LEU A 558 -4.39 12.88 11.77
N TYR A 559 -5.16 13.46 10.86
CA TYR A 559 -5.70 12.78 9.68
C TYR A 559 -4.92 13.08 8.38
N GLY A 560 -3.76 13.72 8.47
CA GLY A 560 -2.97 14.13 7.30
C GLY A 560 -2.68 12.98 6.34
N ASP A 561 -2.30 11.81 6.84
CA ASP A 561 -2.00 10.63 6.01
C ASP A 561 -3.24 10.12 5.26
N HIS A 562 -4.38 10.06 5.94
CA HIS A 562 -5.66 9.67 5.33
C HIS A 562 -6.07 10.65 4.22
N LEU A 563 -5.94 11.94 4.46
CA LEU A 563 -6.29 12.99 3.51
C LEU A 563 -5.36 12.99 2.29
N ARG A 564 -4.05 12.81 2.50
CA ARG A 564 -3.05 12.70 1.43
C ARG A 564 -3.29 11.50 0.53
N ARG A 565 -3.65 10.34 1.09
CA ARG A 565 -3.99 9.16 0.30
C ARG A 565 -5.17 9.42 -0.64
N HIS A 566 -6.22 10.07 -0.16
CA HIS A 566 -7.35 10.45 -1.02
C HIS A 566 -6.96 11.50 -2.07
N LEU A 567 -6.13 12.47 -1.70
CA LEU A 567 -5.62 13.45 -2.66
C LEU A 567 -4.82 12.76 -3.77
N TRP A 568 -3.94 11.82 -3.42
CA TRP A 568 -3.21 11.03 -4.39
C TRP A 568 -4.13 10.28 -5.36
N ASN A 569 -5.13 9.56 -4.83
CA ASN A 569 -6.10 8.86 -5.68
C ASN A 569 -6.85 9.79 -6.64
N LEU A 570 -7.23 10.98 -6.19
CA LEU A 570 -7.91 11.97 -7.02
C LEU A 570 -7.00 12.50 -8.15
N GLN A 571 -5.73 12.73 -7.86
CA GLN A 571 -4.75 13.23 -8.83
C GLN A 571 -4.46 12.23 -9.96
N GLN A 572 -4.56 10.91 -9.68
CA GLN A 572 -4.49 9.89 -10.74
C GLN A 572 -5.71 9.91 -11.69
N HIS A 573 -6.80 10.60 -11.31
CA HIS A 573 -8.06 10.63 -12.03
C HIS A 573 -8.58 12.07 -12.20
N PRO A 574 -8.05 12.89 -13.14
CA PRO A 574 -8.35 14.32 -13.24
C PRO A 574 -9.85 14.66 -13.31
N LYS A 575 -10.63 13.89 -14.09
CA LYS A 575 -12.09 14.07 -14.18
C LYS A 575 -12.80 13.87 -12.84
N LEU A 576 -12.30 12.96 -12.02
CA LEU A 576 -12.86 12.68 -10.69
C LEU A 576 -12.47 13.80 -9.71
N ALA A 577 -11.25 14.31 -9.80
CA ALA A 577 -10.79 15.46 -9.04
C ALA A 577 -11.60 16.72 -9.36
N GLU A 578 -11.86 17.02 -10.64
CA GLU A 578 -12.70 18.12 -11.08
C GLU A 578 -14.13 18.00 -10.54
N ALA A 579 -14.74 16.80 -10.65
CA ALA A 579 -16.07 16.55 -10.11
C ALA A 579 -16.12 16.75 -8.59
N PHE A 580 -15.10 16.27 -7.86
CA PHE A 580 -15.04 16.45 -6.42
C PHE A 580 -14.77 17.89 -6.00
N THR A 581 -13.98 18.65 -6.77
CA THR A 581 -13.80 20.09 -6.58
C THR A 581 -15.13 20.82 -6.58
N LYS A 582 -16.03 20.53 -7.52
CA LYS A 582 -17.38 21.11 -7.57
C LYS A 582 -18.16 20.84 -6.30
N VAL A 583 -18.03 19.63 -5.73
CA VAL A 583 -18.75 19.22 -4.52
C VAL A 583 -18.23 19.94 -3.27
N VAL A 584 -16.90 20.03 -3.10
CA VAL A 584 -16.31 20.63 -1.88
C VAL A 584 -16.37 22.16 -1.85
N THR A 585 -16.37 22.81 -3.03
CA THR A 585 -16.46 24.29 -3.15
C THR A 585 -17.88 24.84 -3.02
N THR A 586 -18.89 23.98 -3.15
CA THR A 586 -20.29 24.39 -3.13
C THR A 586 -20.93 24.03 -1.79
N SER A 587 -21.66 24.96 -1.18
CA SER A 587 -22.38 24.72 0.08
C SER A 587 -23.68 23.91 -0.09
N LYS A 588 -24.21 23.84 -1.30
CA LYS A 588 -25.44 23.10 -1.63
C LYS A 588 -25.10 21.73 -2.24
N PRO A 589 -26.01 20.75 -2.14
CA PRO A 589 -25.89 19.48 -2.87
C PRO A 589 -25.70 19.73 -4.37
N VAL A 590 -24.78 19.00 -5.00
CA VAL A 590 -24.39 19.15 -6.41
C VAL A 590 -24.86 17.96 -7.21
N GLU A 591 -25.42 18.18 -8.40
CA GLU A 591 -25.69 17.13 -9.36
C GLU A 591 -24.42 16.83 -10.17
N LEU A 592 -24.02 15.57 -10.22
CA LEU A 592 -22.89 15.07 -11.01
C LEU A 592 -23.36 14.02 -12.01
N GLU A 593 -22.54 13.76 -13.01
CA GLU A 593 -22.69 12.57 -13.84
C GLU A 593 -22.73 11.31 -12.95
N SER A 594 -23.70 10.42 -13.21
CA SER A 594 -23.97 9.25 -12.36
C SER A 594 -22.74 8.40 -12.09
N MET A 595 -21.87 8.20 -13.10
CA MET A 595 -20.65 7.40 -12.96
C MET A 595 -19.63 8.09 -12.04
N LEU A 596 -19.48 9.41 -12.13
CA LEU A 596 -18.57 10.18 -11.27
C LEU A 596 -19.09 10.23 -9.83
N ALA A 597 -20.41 10.44 -9.67
CA ALA A 597 -21.06 10.40 -8.35
C ALA A 597 -20.86 9.04 -7.68
N PHE A 598 -21.08 7.95 -8.42
CA PHE A 598 -20.87 6.59 -7.92
C PHE A 598 -19.40 6.33 -7.54
N LYS A 599 -18.44 6.72 -8.37
CA LYS A 599 -17.00 6.54 -8.07
C LYS A 599 -16.58 7.33 -6.83
N LEU A 600 -17.00 8.58 -6.69
CA LEU A 600 -16.70 9.38 -5.49
C LEU A 600 -17.35 8.80 -4.22
N HIS A 601 -18.58 8.29 -4.34
CA HIS A 601 -19.24 7.58 -3.25
C HIS A 601 -18.51 6.30 -2.85
N SER A 602 -18.06 5.53 -3.84
CA SER A 602 -17.30 4.28 -3.63
C SER A 602 -15.95 4.52 -2.97
N LEU A 603 -15.30 5.67 -3.26
CA LEU A 603 -14.08 6.13 -2.56
C LEU A 603 -14.38 6.60 -1.12
N GLY A 604 -15.63 6.72 -0.72
CA GLY A 604 -16.00 7.24 0.58
C GLY A 604 -15.89 8.76 0.72
N LEU A 605 -15.74 9.50 -0.38
CA LEU A 605 -15.54 10.96 -0.36
C LEU A 605 -16.85 11.75 -0.32
N VAL A 606 -17.94 11.19 -0.84
CA VAL A 606 -19.24 11.86 -0.90
C VAL A 606 -20.37 10.97 -0.38
N GLN A 607 -21.46 11.61 0.02
CA GLN A 607 -22.75 10.96 0.28
C GLN A 607 -23.73 11.24 -0.86
N LEU A 608 -24.51 10.23 -1.22
CA LEU A 608 -25.56 10.34 -2.22
C LEU A 608 -26.86 10.75 -1.54
N GLN A 609 -27.53 11.78 -2.07
CA GLN A 609 -28.84 12.28 -1.63
C GLN A 609 -29.77 12.34 -2.85
N GLY A 610 -30.34 11.20 -3.24
CA GLY A 610 -31.04 11.07 -4.52
C GLY A 610 -30.07 11.26 -5.68
N ASN A 611 -30.33 12.25 -6.55
CA ASN A 611 -29.45 12.59 -7.68
C ASN A 611 -28.33 13.59 -7.32
N TYR A 612 -28.29 14.02 -6.07
CA TYR A 612 -27.32 15.00 -5.60
C TYR A 612 -26.26 14.36 -4.73
N VAL A 613 -25.11 15.01 -4.65
CA VAL A 613 -23.99 14.61 -3.82
C VAL A 613 -23.55 15.74 -2.90
N THR A 614 -23.10 15.37 -1.71
CA THR A 614 -22.46 16.25 -0.74
C THR A 614 -21.15 15.63 -0.26
N PRO A 615 -20.18 16.41 0.24
CA PRO A 615 -19.01 15.83 0.89
C PRO A 615 -19.45 14.92 2.04
N ARG A 616 -18.78 13.80 2.21
CA ARG A 616 -19.14 12.82 3.24
C ARG A 616 -18.93 13.37 4.65
N PHE A 617 -17.83 14.09 4.84
CA PHE A 617 -17.45 14.71 6.12
C PHE A 617 -17.04 16.17 5.91
N ASP A 618 -17.15 16.97 6.95
CA ASP A 618 -16.67 18.35 6.90
C ASP A 618 -15.14 18.42 6.80
N LEU A 619 -14.43 17.44 7.38
CA LEU A 619 -12.99 17.24 7.19
C LEU A 619 -12.57 17.27 5.71
N TYR A 620 -13.32 16.58 4.85
CA TYR A 620 -13.02 16.55 3.41
C TYR A 620 -13.30 17.89 2.74
N ARG A 621 -14.40 18.54 3.10
CA ARG A 621 -14.71 19.89 2.60
C ARG A 621 -13.58 20.86 2.92
N GLN A 622 -13.17 20.92 4.19
CA GLN A 622 -12.14 21.86 4.64
C GLN A 622 -10.80 21.60 3.96
N TYR A 623 -10.35 20.37 3.91
CA TYR A 623 -9.03 20.04 3.34
C TYR A 623 -8.98 20.21 1.82
N PHE A 624 -9.97 19.67 1.10
CA PHE A 624 -9.93 19.61 -0.37
C PHE A 624 -10.34 20.94 -1.02
N CYS A 625 -11.18 21.77 -0.37
CA CYS A 625 -11.58 23.06 -0.91
C CYS A 625 -10.37 23.95 -1.22
N GLY A 626 -9.33 23.97 -0.35
CA GLY A 626 -8.12 24.74 -0.58
C GLY A 626 -7.12 24.11 -1.54
N LYS A 627 -7.09 22.77 -1.62
CA LYS A 627 -6.06 22.02 -2.37
C LYS A 627 -6.41 21.80 -3.84
N LEU A 628 -7.67 21.51 -4.14
CA LEU A 628 -8.10 21.18 -5.50
C LEU A 628 -8.37 22.43 -6.37
N ASN A 629 -8.59 23.62 -5.78
CA ASN A 629 -8.74 24.85 -6.56
C ASN A 629 -7.48 25.22 -7.33
N TYR A 630 -6.29 24.92 -6.81
CA TYR A 630 -5.03 25.13 -7.53
C TYR A 630 -4.91 24.28 -8.80
N LEU A 631 -5.44 23.07 -8.79
CA LEU A 631 -5.41 22.18 -9.96
C LEU A 631 -6.34 22.64 -11.09
N ALA A 632 -7.44 23.32 -10.76
CA ALA A 632 -8.42 23.81 -11.75
C ALA A 632 -8.00 25.14 -12.44
N GLU A 633 -7.06 25.88 -11.87
CA GLU A 633 -6.55 27.13 -12.45
C GLU A 633 -5.37 26.90 -13.42
N GLU A 634 -4.59 25.83 -13.23
CA GLU A 634 -3.43 25.51 -14.08
C GLU A 634 -3.82 24.95 -15.46
N ASP A 635 -4.95 24.27 -15.61
CA ASP A 635 -5.46 23.78 -16.91
C ASP A 635 -6.05 24.92 -17.81
N ARG A 636 -6.05 26.19 -17.34
CA ARG A 636 -6.57 27.35 -18.08
C ARG A 636 -5.48 28.23 -18.69
N PHE A 637 -4.22 27.91 -18.50
CA PHE A 637 -3.06 28.56 -19.11
C PHE A 637 -2.26 27.53 -19.91
#